data_4350433d44dc3193ac3c6e44e1209065
#
_entry.id   4350433d44dc3193ac3c6e44e1209065
#
_cell.length_a   1.000
_cell.length_b   1.000
_cell.length_c   1.000
_cell.angle_alpha   90.00
_cell.angle_beta   90.00
_cell.angle_gamma   90.00
#
_symmetry.space_group_name_H-M   'P 1'
#
loop_
_entity.id
_entity.type
_entity.pdbx_description
1 polymer ?
#
loop_
_entity_poly.entity_id
_entity_poly.type
_entity_poly.pdbx_seq_one_letter_code
_entity_poly.pdbx_strand_id
1 'polypeptide(L)'
;MADLDTSVQYIHGVGPARAKSLEKLGITTLGELISWFPRRYEDRSAVRRIADLEAGESACVEAMVAAPPTLSHIRKGMDLVKVRAVDESGVLDVTFFNQTWLKDNLHQGETYLFYGRAEGNLLRKQMASPVVEPIGRREQTGRIVPIYPLTAGVSQLMLSRSIRQGLDACAAILPDALPDDVRQSHQLCRIGFAYENIHFPASPEALELARRRLAFEELFLFSLGLAQLRSRREVGEIPPCPAVDMAPFYAALPFTLTDAQRRCVDEALSDMRAGRPMHRLCQGAVGSGKTMVAAACAYFMVKGGRQAALMAPTEILAQQHYEGLAPLLEGLGVRCALLTGSTSAKVKRSVGAQLAAGEIGFVIGTHALLSQGVEFSDLGLVVTDEQHRFGVAQRASLAAKGTHPHTLVMSATPIPRTLALILYGDLDVSIIDQLPPGRKAVETFSVPGSYRPRIYAFLRKQVAEGRQAYIVCPMVEEADEPGDERKAVTAYAQKLRQEVFPDLRIAVVHGKMKPKEKEKVMSAFSAGEADILGSTTVIEVGVDVPNAAVMVVENAERFGLSQLHQLGGGVGRGSHQSYCILISDNKNEETRQRLKVMTKTNDGFRIAEEDLRLRGPGDFFGQRQHGLPGLRVADIGCDTQLLRQAQAAAEQLLSRDPKLSTCPATAEQVKRLFTQKGDSLN
;
A
#
# COMPACT_ATOMS: atom_id res chain seq x y z
N MET A 1 31.48 23.89 -17.45
CA MET A 1 31.36 23.07 -16.21
C MET A 1 30.17 22.15 -16.41
N ALA A 2 30.28 20.89 -16.05
CA ALA A 2 29.13 19.99 -16.07
C ALA A 2 28.13 20.48 -15.01
N ASP A 3 26.84 20.45 -15.33
CA ASP A 3 25.75 20.69 -14.39
C ASP A 3 24.87 19.43 -14.30
N LEU A 4 23.88 19.42 -13.42
CA LEU A 4 23.02 18.27 -13.22
C LEU A 4 22.15 17.95 -14.45
N ASP A 5 21.90 18.92 -15.32
CA ASP A 5 21.10 18.79 -16.54
C ASP A 5 21.96 18.40 -17.75
N THR A 6 23.29 18.27 -17.57
CA THR A 6 24.22 17.81 -18.64
C THR A 6 23.85 16.38 -19.05
N SER A 7 23.76 16.13 -20.37
CA SER A 7 23.42 14.81 -20.91
C SER A 7 24.46 13.75 -20.56
N VAL A 8 24.01 12.54 -20.21
CA VAL A 8 24.87 11.39 -19.89
C VAL A 8 25.77 10.94 -21.04
N GLN A 9 25.46 11.31 -22.29
CA GLN A 9 26.30 10.99 -23.47
C GLN A 9 27.72 11.58 -23.40
N TYR A 10 27.93 12.62 -22.58
CA TYR A 10 29.25 13.27 -22.40
C TYR A 10 30.11 12.60 -21.33
N ILE A 11 29.60 11.56 -20.64
CA ILE A 11 30.39 10.74 -19.71
C ILE A 11 31.34 9.85 -20.54
N HIS A 12 32.58 9.75 -20.10
CA HIS A 12 33.56 8.88 -20.75
C HIS A 12 33.07 7.43 -20.76
N GLY A 13 33.03 6.85 -21.96
CA GLY A 13 32.54 5.47 -22.15
C GLY A 13 31.02 5.34 -22.34
N VAL A 14 30.25 6.44 -22.32
CA VAL A 14 28.83 6.47 -22.64
C VAL A 14 28.62 7.13 -24.00
N GLY A 15 28.78 6.34 -25.07
CA GLY A 15 28.47 6.82 -26.42
C GLY A 15 26.94 6.80 -26.70
N PRO A 16 26.50 7.28 -27.90
CA PRO A 16 25.07 7.43 -28.23
C PRO A 16 24.24 6.14 -28.05
N ALA A 17 24.81 4.98 -28.37
CA ALA A 17 24.12 3.70 -28.20
C ALA A 17 23.84 3.33 -26.73
N ARG A 18 24.82 3.61 -25.84
CA ARG A 18 24.66 3.38 -24.40
C ARG A 18 23.76 4.44 -23.77
N ALA A 19 23.84 5.69 -24.20
CA ALA A 19 22.91 6.75 -23.77
C ALA A 19 21.45 6.36 -24.07
N LYS A 20 21.18 5.82 -25.29
CA LYS A 20 19.86 5.31 -25.67
C LYS A 20 19.41 4.10 -24.81
N SER A 21 20.37 3.32 -24.32
CA SER A 21 20.04 2.21 -23.39
C SER A 21 19.73 2.74 -21.98
N LEU A 22 20.43 3.78 -21.51
CA LEU A 22 20.15 4.46 -20.25
C LEU A 22 18.81 5.22 -20.26
N GLU A 23 18.43 5.79 -21.41
CA GLU A 23 17.13 6.45 -21.61
C GLU A 23 15.95 5.50 -21.33
N LYS A 24 16.08 4.19 -21.64
CA LYS A 24 15.06 3.18 -21.29
C LYS A 24 14.87 3.03 -19.78
N LEU A 25 15.84 3.41 -18.97
CA LEU A 25 15.76 3.49 -17.51
C LEU A 25 15.28 4.86 -17.02
N GLY A 26 15.01 5.81 -17.92
CA GLY A 26 14.70 7.18 -17.57
C GLY A 26 15.93 8.00 -17.18
N ILE A 27 17.12 7.60 -17.59
CA ILE A 27 18.40 8.28 -17.29
C ILE A 27 18.89 8.99 -18.54
N THR A 28 18.77 10.32 -18.58
CA THR A 28 19.17 11.19 -19.69
C THR A 28 20.21 12.23 -19.27
N THR A 29 20.20 12.62 -17.98
CA THR A 29 21.07 13.64 -17.41
C THR A 29 21.98 13.11 -16.31
N LEU A 30 23.01 13.87 -15.94
CA LEU A 30 23.90 13.55 -14.81
C LEU A 30 23.14 13.49 -13.49
N GLY A 31 22.20 14.41 -13.28
CA GLY A 31 21.36 14.42 -12.09
C GLY A 31 20.50 13.15 -11.94
N GLU A 32 19.90 12.68 -13.05
CA GLU A 32 19.13 11.42 -13.05
C GLU A 32 20.04 10.21 -12.84
N LEU A 33 21.25 10.22 -13.42
CA LEU A 33 22.22 9.16 -13.26
C LEU A 33 22.67 8.98 -11.81
N ILE A 34 23.11 10.04 -11.14
CA ILE A 34 23.54 9.98 -9.74
C ILE A 34 22.38 9.77 -8.77
N SER A 35 21.15 10.04 -9.20
CA SER A 35 19.93 9.73 -8.44
C SER A 35 19.34 8.35 -8.75
N TRP A 36 20.03 7.53 -9.54
CA TRP A 36 19.65 6.14 -9.80
C TRP A 36 20.21 5.26 -8.68
N PHE A 37 19.49 5.16 -7.59
CA PHE A 37 19.96 4.49 -6.38
C PHE A 37 19.94 2.96 -6.52
N PRO A 38 20.85 2.25 -5.78
CA PRO A 38 20.88 0.80 -5.74
C PRO A 38 19.61 0.21 -5.14
N ARG A 39 19.16 -0.92 -5.67
CA ARG A 39 18.02 -1.67 -5.12
C ARG A 39 18.39 -2.48 -3.87
N ARG A 40 19.65 -2.95 -3.81
CA ARG A 40 20.19 -3.75 -2.71
C ARG A 40 21.70 -3.65 -2.69
N TYR A 41 22.30 -4.16 -1.65
CA TYR A 41 23.74 -4.24 -1.51
C TYR A 41 24.18 -5.68 -1.25
N GLU A 42 25.35 -6.03 -1.75
CA GLU A 42 26.04 -7.30 -1.46
C GLU A 42 27.31 -6.97 -0.69
N ASP A 43 27.38 -7.46 0.53
CA ASP A 43 28.62 -7.34 1.31
C ASP A 43 29.62 -8.39 0.81
N ARG A 44 30.63 -7.91 0.09
CA ARG A 44 31.75 -8.71 -0.42
C ARG A 44 33.07 -8.31 0.26
N SER A 45 32.99 -7.57 1.38
CA SER A 45 34.16 -7.04 2.10
C SER A 45 34.92 -8.12 2.85
N ALA A 46 34.23 -9.13 3.36
CA ALA A 46 34.83 -10.22 4.12
C ALA A 46 35.48 -11.23 3.17
N VAL A 47 36.81 -11.25 3.16
CA VAL A 47 37.59 -12.28 2.47
C VAL A 47 37.70 -13.50 3.37
N ARG A 48 37.26 -14.67 2.89
CA ARG A 48 37.31 -15.94 3.61
C ARG A 48 38.39 -16.85 3.03
N ARG A 49 38.89 -17.75 3.85
CA ARG A 49 39.82 -18.81 3.42
C ARG A 49 39.00 -19.92 2.70
N ILE A 50 39.65 -20.61 1.76
CA ILE A 50 39.01 -21.68 0.99
C ILE A 50 38.46 -22.78 1.90
N ALA A 51 39.16 -23.14 2.97
CA ALA A 51 38.73 -24.16 3.92
C ALA A 51 37.41 -23.78 4.63
N ASP A 52 37.18 -22.50 4.89
CA ASP A 52 36.05 -21.97 5.67
C ASP A 52 34.78 -21.78 4.82
N LEU A 53 34.82 -22.10 3.52
CA LEU A 53 33.68 -21.97 2.63
C LEU A 53 32.61 -23.03 2.94
N GLU A 54 31.34 -22.60 3.03
CA GLU A 54 30.19 -23.48 3.17
C GLU A 54 29.48 -23.65 1.84
N ALA A 55 29.01 -24.87 1.54
CA ALA A 55 28.28 -25.14 0.29
C ALA A 55 26.96 -24.38 0.26
N GLY A 56 26.75 -23.62 -0.83
CA GLY A 56 25.55 -22.79 -1.03
C GLY A 56 25.70 -21.35 -0.58
N GLU A 57 26.74 -20.97 0.15
CA GLU A 57 27.06 -19.61 0.56
C GLU A 57 27.81 -18.84 -0.54
N SER A 58 27.53 -17.54 -0.68
CA SER A 58 28.31 -16.64 -1.53
C SER A 58 29.41 -15.99 -0.70
N ALA A 59 30.67 -16.15 -1.13
CA ALA A 59 31.82 -15.65 -0.41
C ALA A 59 32.86 -15.03 -1.34
N CYS A 60 33.67 -14.11 -0.80
CA CYS A 60 34.86 -13.57 -1.43
C CYS A 60 36.08 -14.35 -0.95
N VAL A 61 36.91 -14.82 -1.89
CA VAL A 61 38.12 -15.59 -1.59
C VAL A 61 39.31 -14.94 -2.29
N GLU A 62 40.39 -14.76 -1.55
CA GLU A 62 41.69 -14.38 -2.11
C GLU A 62 42.52 -15.64 -2.37
N ALA A 63 42.83 -15.90 -3.63
CA ALA A 63 43.56 -17.13 -4.00
C ALA A 63 44.48 -16.92 -5.19
N MET A 64 45.61 -17.60 -5.15
CA MET A 64 46.61 -17.62 -6.24
C MET A 64 46.24 -18.67 -7.31
N VAL A 65 46.38 -18.32 -8.57
CA VAL A 65 46.18 -19.26 -9.69
C VAL A 65 47.36 -20.27 -9.73
N ALA A 66 47.08 -21.52 -9.36
CA ALA A 66 48.09 -22.54 -9.18
C ALA A 66 48.61 -23.14 -10.49
N ALA A 67 47.81 -23.13 -11.55
CA ALA A 67 48.16 -23.68 -12.86
C ALA A 67 47.57 -22.81 -13.98
N PRO A 68 48.13 -22.84 -15.20
CA PRO A 68 47.59 -22.08 -16.32
C PRO A 68 46.12 -22.45 -16.59
N PRO A 69 45.25 -21.46 -16.84
CA PRO A 69 43.82 -21.70 -17.16
C PRO A 69 43.68 -22.58 -18.40
N THR A 70 42.81 -23.56 -18.35
CA THR A 70 42.55 -24.50 -19.45
C THR A 70 41.20 -24.22 -20.11
N LEU A 71 41.20 -24.13 -21.45
CA LEU A 71 39.97 -23.98 -22.25
C LEU A 71 39.49 -25.34 -22.74
N SER A 72 38.22 -25.64 -22.55
CA SER A 72 37.58 -26.88 -23.05
C SER A 72 36.31 -26.54 -23.83
N HIS A 73 36.22 -27.00 -25.06
CA HIS A 73 35.02 -26.90 -25.89
C HIS A 73 34.12 -28.12 -25.62
N ILE A 74 32.95 -27.93 -25.03
CA ILE A 74 32.03 -29.03 -24.68
C ILE A 74 31.06 -29.34 -25.81
N ARG A 75 30.45 -28.27 -26.38
CA ARG A 75 29.57 -28.36 -27.56
C ARG A 75 29.49 -26.99 -28.23
N LYS A 76 28.90 -26.92 -29.42
CA LYS A 76 28.73 -25.65 -30.15
C LYS A 76 28.04 -24.59 -29.28
N GLY A 77 28.75 -23.49 -29.00
CA GLY A 77 28.26 -22.39 -28.14
C GLY A 77 28.46 -22.60 -26.64
N MET A 78 29.21 -23.61 -26.18
CA MET A 78 29.50 -23.85 -24.77
C MET A 78 31.01 -24.14 -24.57
N ASP A 79 31.72 -23.10 -24.18
CA ASP A 79 33.13 -23.10 -23.84
C ASP A 79 33.29 -22.99 -22.32
N LEU A 80 34.23 -23.77 -21.78
CA LEU A 80 34.58 -23.75 -20.36
C LEU A 80 36.04 -23.35 -20.17
N VAL A 81 36.27 -22.33 -19.33
CA VAL A 81 37.61 -22.02 -18.79
C VAL A 81 37.67 -22.55 -17.37
N LYS A 82 38.61 -23.49 -17.13
CA LYS A 82 38.87 -24.05 -15.81
C LYS A 82 40.10 -23.44 -15.22
N VAL A 83 40.01 -23.02 -13.96
CA VAL A 83 41.09 -22.43 -13.19
C VAL A 83 41.17 -23.14 -11.85
N ARG A 84 42.38 -23.47 -11.44
CA ARG A 84 42.68 -23.98 -10.10
C ARG A 84 43.34 -22.88 -9.31
N ALA A 85 42.66 -22.42 -8.26
CA ALA A 85 43.14 -21.41 -7.35
C ALA A 85 43.46 -22.05 -5.98
N VAL A 86 44.46 -21.52 -5.26
CA VAL A 86 44.89 -22.03 -3.97
C VAL A 86 45.16 -20.89 -3.04
N ASP A 87 44.89 -21.14 -1.76
CA ASP A 87 45.40 -20.34 -0.63
C ASP A 87 46.10 -21.24 0.36
N GLU A 88 46.50 -20.71 1.51
CA GLU A 88 47.17 -21.47 2.57
C GLU A 88 46.30 -22.59 3.16
N SER A 89 45.00 -22.53 2.96
CA SER A 89 44.01 -23.41 3.61
C SER A 89 43.46 -24.51 2.68
N GLY A 90 43.54 -24.35 1.35
CA GLY A 90 42.92 -25.30 0.46
C GLY A 90 43.04 -25.01 -1.03
N VAL A 91 42.23 -25.76 -1.80
CA VAL A 91 42.12 -25.66 -3.26
C VAL A 91 40.72 -25.32 -3.66
N LEU A 92 40.55 -24.35 -4.56
CA LEU A 92 39.29 -23.93 -5.17
C LEU A 92 39.34 -24.24 -6.69
N ASP A 93 38.45 -25.10 -7.16
CA ASP A 93 38.26 -25.36 -8.61
C ASP A 93 37.20 -24.33 -9.13
N VAL A 94 37.62 -23.46 -10.03
CA VAL A 94 36.76 -22.44 -10.64
C VAL A 94 36.47 -22.79 -12.08
N THR A 95 35.18 -22.69 -12.49
CA THR A 95 34.76 -22.95 -13.87
C THR A 95 33.98 -21.75 -14.41
N PHE A 96 34.45 -21.14 -15.49
CA PHE A 96 33.78 -20.06 -16.19
C PHE A 96 33.10 -20.56 -17.46
N PHE A 97 31.84 -20.16 -17.69
CA PHE A 97 31.07 -20.53 -18.86
C PHE A 97 31.08 -19.39 -19.88
N ASN A 98 31.48 -19.71 -21.14
CA ASN A 98 31.51 -18.78 -22.28
C ASN A 98 32.31 -17.49 -22.04
N GLN A 99 33.31 -17.51 -21.14
CA GLN A 99 34.22 -16.41 -20.83
C GLN A 99 35.65 -16.75 -21.26
N THR A 100 35.84 -17.04 -22.54
CA THR A 100 37.12 -17.54 -23.12
C THR A 100 38.27 -16.55 -22.93
N TRP A 101 37.96 -15.24 -22.87
CA TRP A 101 38.92 -14.14 -22.62
C TRP A 101 39.62 -14.26 -21.25
N LEU A 102 39.05 -14.97 -20.29
CA LEU A 102 39.69 -15.16 -18.96
C LEU A 102 40.91 -16.07 -19.03
N LYS A 103 41.00 -16.91 -20.05
CA LYS A 103 42.21 -17.74 -20.27
C LYS A 103 43.47 -16.90 -20.42
N ASP A 104 43.34 -15.76 -21.11
CA ASP A 104 44.46 -14.87 -21.41
C ASP A 104 44.69 -13.78 -20.35
N ASN A 105 43.73 -13.57 -19.48
CA ASN A 105 43.77 -12.52 -18.44
C ASN A 105 44.08 -13.04 -17.02
N LEU A 106 44.02 -14.34 -16.80
CA LEU A 106 44.38 -14.97 -15.52
C LEU A 106 45.74 -15.64 -15.67
N HIS A 107 46.71 -15.23 -14.86
CA HIS A 107 48.09 -15.71 -14.97
C HIS A 107 48.48 -16.60 -13.80
N GLN A 108 49.17 -17.69 -14.08
CA GLN A 108 49.73 -18.58 -13.06
C GLN A 108 50.68 -17.82 -12.15
N GLY A 109 50.56 -18.02 -10.82
CA GLY A 109 51.36 -17.38 -9.82
C GLY A 109 50.84 -16.03 -9.35
N GLU A 110 49.86 -15.46 -10.03
CA GLU A 110 49.20 -14.22 -9.58
C GLU A 110 48.01 -14.51 -8.69
N THR A 111 47.72 -13.58 -7.76
CA THR A 111 46.63 -13.67 -6.79
C THR A 111 45.46 -12.80 -7.23
N TYR A 112 44.24 -13.36 -7.16
CA TYR A 112 43.00 -12.73 -7.53
C TYR A 112 41.95 -12.86 -6.42
N LEU A 113 41.00 -11.96 -6.41
CA LEU A 113 39.78 -12.07 -5.61
C LEU A 113 38.69 -12.75 -6.44
N PHE A 114 38.14 -13.84 -5.91
CA PHE A 114 37.01 -14.56 -6.50
C PHE A 114 35.78 -14.38 -5.63
N TYR A 115 34.69 -13.87 -6.19
CA TYR A 115 33.41 -13.79 -5.48
C TYR A 115 32.37 -14.59 -6.20
N GLY A 116 31.77 -15.56 -5.52
CA GLY A 116 30.77 -16.43 -6.09
C GLY A 116 30.15 -17.36 -5.04
N ARG A 117 29.16 -18.14 -5.50
CA ARG A 117 28.56 -19.17 -4.66
C ARG A 117 29.49 -20.37 -4.56
N ALA A 118 29.81 -20.73 -3.34
CA ALA A 118 30.62 -21.92 -3.07
C ALA A 118 29.77 -23.19 -3.25
N GLU A 119 30.32 -24.16 -3.93
CA GLU A 119 29.74 -25.48 -4.18
C GLU A 119 30.73 -26.57 -3.78
N GLY A 120 30.27 -27.83 -3.75
CA GLY A 120 31.12 -28.97 -3.45
C GLY A 120 30.98 -29.48 -2.02
N ASN A 121 32.01 -30.17 -1.54
CA ASN A 121 32.03 -30.77 -0.21
C ASN A 121 33.26 -30.30 0.59
N LEU A 122 33.49 -30.85 1.78
CA LEU A 122 34.64 -30.51 2.62
C LEU A 122 35.98 -30.66 1.96
N LEU A 123 36.14 -31.64 1.04
CA LEU A 123 37.41 -31.98 0.38
C LEU A 123 37.61 -31.27 -0.95
N ARG A 124 36.52 -30.81 -1.58
CA ARG A 124 36.57 -30.20 -2.91
C ARG A 124 35.63 -29.03 -2.99
N LYS A 125 36.19 -27.83 -2.95
CA LYS A 125 35.49 -26.57 -3.08
C LYS A 125 35.45 -26.14 -4.53
N GLN A 126 34.32 -25.65 -5.00
CA GLN A 126 34.09 -25.22 -6.38
C GLN A 126 33.33 -23.91 -6.44
N MET A 127 33.58 -23.14 -7.50
CA MET A 127 32.75 -21.95 -7.84
C MET A 127 32.45 -21.95 -9.35
N ALA A 128 31.18 -21.66 -9.70
CA ALA A 128 30.74 -21.53 -11.08
C ALA A 128 30.62 -20.06 -11.47
N SER A 129 31.36 -19.62 -12.46
CA SER A 129 31.40 -18.25 -13.00
C SER A 129 31.45 -17.16 -11.90
N PRO A 130 32.38 -17.22 -10.95
CA PRO A 130 32.54 -16.15 -9.96
C PRO A 130 32.95 -14.84 -10.65
N VAL A 131 32.68 -13.71 -10.00
CA VAL A 131 33.34 -12.44 -10.32
C VAL A 131 34.80 -12.57 -9.92
N VAL A 132 35.72 -12.21 -10.83
CA VAL A 132 37.16 -12.27 -10.57
C VAL A 132 37.82 -10.93 -10.87
N GLU A 133 38.69 -10.49 -9.95
CA GLU A 133 39.43 -9.22 -10.08
C GLU A 133 40.85 -9.37 -9.49
N PRO A 134 41.85 -8.67 -10.07
CA PRO A 134 43.17 -8.53 -9.43
C PRO A 134 43.03 -7.81 -8.09
N ILE A 135 43.85 -8.18 -7.09
CA ILE A 135 43.82 -7.60 -5.74
C ILE A 135 43.86 -6.08 -5.72
N GLY A 136 44.61 -5.46 -6.65
CA GLY A 136 44.75 -4.01 -6.73
C GLY A 136 43.56 -3.25 -7.32
N ARG A 137 42.50 -3.96 -7.80
CA ARG A 137 41.42 -3.32 -8.56
C ARG A 137 40.02 -3.44 -7.95
N ARG A 138 39.89 -3.64 -6.72
CA ARG A 138 38.66 -3.87 -5.91
C ARG A 138 37.43 -3.03 -6.31
N GLU A 139 36.93 -3.16 -7.53
CA GLU A 139 35.72 -2.46 -8.00
C GLU A 139 34.43 -3.24 -7.66
N GLN A 140 34.46 -4.57 -7.75
CA GLN A 140 33.34 -5.48 -7.55
C GLN A 140 33.55 -6.52 -6.45
N THR A 141 34.74 -6.57 -5.87
CA THR A 141 35.14 -7.54 -4.84
C THR A 141 35.83 -6.83 -3.67
N GLY A 142 35.86 -7.44 -2.49
CA GLY A 142 36.52 -6.90 -1.31
C GLY A 142 35.91 -5.61 -0.75
N ARG A 143 34.64 -5.35 -1.01
CA ARG A 143 33.89 -4.17 -0.58
C ARG A 143 32.39 -4.42 -0.56
N ILE A 144 31.59 -3.50 0.00
CA ILE A 144 30.14 -3.49 -0.17
C ILE A 144 29.83 -3.00 -1.58
N VAL A 145 29.12 -3.81 -2.37
CA VAL A 145 28.83 -3.57 -3.79
C VAL A 145 27.36 -3.23 -3.98
N PRO A 146 27.05 -2.05 -4.55
CA PRO A 146 25.69 -1.69 -4.89
C PRO A 146 25.16 -2.51 -6.09
N ILE A 147 23.92 -2.95 -6.01
CA ILE A 147 23.24 -3.67 -7.09
C ILE A 147 22.11 -2.80 -7.64
N TYR A 148 22.30 -2.31 -8.86
CA TYR A 148 21.35 -1.42 -9.54
C TYR A 148 20.30 -2.20 -10.36
N PRO A 149 19.09 -1.66 -10.52
CA PRO A 149 18.17 -2.11 -11.57
C PRO A 149 18.79 -1.89 -12.95
N LEU A 150 18.72 -2.90 -13.83
CA LEU A 150 19.35 -2.89 -15.15
C LEU A 150 18.30 -3.06 -16.26
N THR A 151 18.73 -2.73 -17.49
CA THR A 151 18.01 -3.04 -18.73
C THR A 151 18.97 -3.67 -19.76
N ALA A 152 18.41 -4.21 -20.83
CA ALA A 152 19.22 -4.79 -21.91
C ALA A 152 20.21 -3.77 -22.47
N GLY A 153 21.48 -4.17 -22.54
CA GLY A 153 22.60 -3.34 -23.01
C GLY A 153 23.30 -2.50 -21.94
N VAL A 154 22.89 -2.57 -20.67
CA VAL A 154 23.55 -1.89 -19.54
C VAL A 154 24.03 -2.96 -18.53
N SER A 155 25.34 -2.94 -18.22
CA SER A 155 25.91 -3.83 -17.19
C SER A 155 26.12 -3.10 -15.86
N GLN A 156 26.17 -3.85 -14.75
CA GLN A 156 26.44 -3.30 -13.39
C GLN A 156 27.74 -2.48 -13.37
N LEU A 157 28.81 -3.04 -13.93
CA LEU A 157 30.12 -2.37 -13.94
C LEU A 157 30.11 -1.07 -14.73
N MET A 158 29.47 -1.08 -15.92
CA MET A 158 29.33 0.11 -16.76
C MET A 158 28.55 1.22 -16.00
N LEU A 159 27.41 0.85 -15.41
CA LEU A 159 26.56 1.81 -14.70
C LEU A 159 27.28 2.36 -13.45
N SER A 160 27.90 1.49 -12.66
CA SER A 160 28.68 1.91 -11.49
C SER A 160 29.81 2.88 -11.83
N ARG A 161 30.56 2.61 -12.91
CA ARG A 161 31.63 3.52 -13.40
C ARG A 161 31.08 4.85 -13.91
N SER A 162 29.93 4.81 -14.60
CA SER A 162 29.28 6.05 -15.06
C SER A 162 28.79 6.90 -13.90
N ILE A 163 28.21 6.27 -12.86
CA ILE A 163 27.77 6.95 -11.64
C ILE A 163 28.97 7.58 -10.91
N ARG A 164 30.13 6.87 -10.82
CA ARG A 164 31.34 7.41 -10.21
C ARG A 164 31.78 8.69 -10.93
N GLN A 165 31.86 8.67 -12.27
CA GLN A 165 32.22 9.84 -13.04
C GLN A 165 31.20 10.98 -12.89
N GLY A 166 29.89 10.64 -12.83
CA GLY A 166 28.83 11.62 -12.57
C GLY A 166 28.96 12.29 -11.23
N LEU A 167 29.25 11.51 -10.16
CA LEU A 167 29.48 12.05 -8.82
C LEU A 167 30.73 12.95 -8.79
N ASP A 168 31.85 12.52 -9.36
CA ASP A 168 33.08 13.32 -9.42
C ASP A 168 32.85 14.66 -10.16
N ALA A 169 32.02 14.66 -11.23
CA ALA A 169 31.68 15.86 -11.97
C ALA A 169 30.72 16.81 -11.22
N CYS A 170 29.84 16.27 -10.38
CA CYS A 170 28.76 17.02 -9.72
C CYS A 170 28.99 17.26 -8.22
N ALA A 171 30.07 16.74 -7.62
CA ALA A 171 30.30 16.78 -6.16
C ALA A 171 30.21 18.20 -5.56
N ALA A 172 30.71 19.20 -6.29
CA ALA A 172 30.72 20.60 -5.82
C ALA A 172 29.39 21.35 -6.02
N ILE A 173 28.46 20.79 -6.80
CA ILE A 173 27.21 21.47 -7.20
C ILE A 173 25.95 20.73 -6.74
N LEU A 174 26.09 19.69 -5.92
CA LEU A 174 24.95 18.96 -5.36
C LEU A 174 24.09 19.90 -4.50
N PRO A 175 22.81 20.13 -4.87
CA PRO A 175 21.95 20.98 -4.07
C PRO A 175 21.60 20.29 -2.78
N ASP A 176 21.81 20.95 -1.63
CA ASP A 176 21.28 20.47 -0.36
C ASP A 176 19.88 21.06 -0.15
N ALA A 177 18.87 20.19 -0.23
CA ALA A 177 17.47 20.58 -0.08
C ALA A 177 17.06 20.72 1.39
N LEU A 178 17.85 20.22 2.34
CA LEU A 178 17.56 20.36 3.76
C LEU A 178 18.15 21.66 4.33
N PRO A 179 17.34 22.49 5.00
CA PRO A 179 17.85 23.59 5.79
C PRO A 179 18.86 23.11 6.84
N ASP A 180 19.90 23.90 7.11
CA ASP A 180 20.98 23.50 8.02
C ASP A 180 20.51 23.23 9.45
N ASP A 181 19.53 23.99 9.95
CA ASP A 181 18.94 23.78 11.27
C ASP A 181 18.19 22.44 11.35
N VAL A 182 17.45 22.05 10.30
CA VAL A 182 16.79 20.75 10.20
C VAL A 182 17.81 19.63 10.13
N ARG A 183 18.86 19.79 9.30
CA ARG A 183 19.92 18.79 9.16
C ARG A 183 20.64 18.54 10.49
N GLN A 184 20.98 19.59 11.23
CA GLN A 184 21.70 19.50 12.50
C GLN A 184 20.83 18.93 13.63
N SER A 185 19.57 19.39 13.75
CA SER A 185 18.64 18.92 14.80
C SER A 185 18.33 17.43 14.69
N HIS A 186 18.33 16.90 13.47
CA HIS A 186 18.11 15.46 13.21
C HIS A 186 19.40 14.65 13.04
N GLN A 187 20.57 15.25 13.27
CA GLN A 187 21.90 14.61 13.18
C GLN A 187 22.13 13.90 11.83
N LEU A 188 21.78 14.59 10.74
CA LEU A 188 21.91 14.06 9.39
C LEU A 188 23.24 14.48 8.76
N CYS A 189 23.84 13.59 7.98
CA CYS A 189 25.08 13.87 7.26
C CYS A 189 24.84 14.86 6.11
N ARG A 190 25.94 15.42 5.58
CA ARG A 190 25.90 16.31 4.42
C ARG A 190 25.54 15.56 3.14
N ILE A 191 24.95 16.24 2.18
CA ILE A 191 24.45 15.64 0.94
C ILE A 191 25.53 14.93 0.14
N GLY A 192 26.72 15.51 0.02
CA GLY A 192 27.88 14.90 -0.67
C GLY A 192 28.31 13.57 -0.05
N PHE A 193 28.36 13.50 1.31
CA PHE A 193 28.63 12.24 2.01
C PHE A 193 27.54 11.19 1.74
N ALA A 194 26.26 11.62 1.69
CA ALA A 194 25.15 10.74 1.44
C ALA A 194 25.21 10.12 0.04
N TYR A 195 25.41 10.94 -1.01
CA TYR A 195 25.55 10.46 -2.39
C TYR A 195 26.78 9.57 -2.57
N GLU A 196 27.91 9.91 -1.96
CA GLU A 196 29.10 9.06 -2.01
C GLU A 196 28.85 7.68 -1.42
N ASN A 197 28.29 7.62 -0.20
CA ASN A 197 28.16 6.37 0.54
C ASN A 197 26.90 5.56 0.20
N ILE A 198 25.90 6.14 -0.48
CA ILE A 198 24.79 5.35 -1.03
C ILE A 198 25.22 4.57 -2.27
N HIS A 199 26.17 5.09 -3.05
CA HIS A 199 26.68 4.43 -4.24
C HIS A 199 27.98 3.62 -3.98
N PHE A 200 28.84 4.11 -3.10
CA PHE A 200 30.15 3.54 -2.82
C PHE A 200 30.42 3.53 -1.32
N PRO A 201 29.68 2.68 -0.56
CA PRO A 201 29.78 2.67 0.89
C PRO A 201 31.19 2.34 1.36
N ALA A 202 31.74 3.18 2.23
CA ALA A 202 33.01 2.93 2.89
C ALA A 202 32.89 1.86 4.00
N SER A 203 31.73 1.79 4.66
CA SER A 203 31.38 0.81 5.68
C SER A 203 29.85 0.63 5.76
N PRO A 204 29.36 -0.42 6.45
CA PRO A 204 27.91 -0.57 6.71
C PRO A 204 27.31 0.63 7.45
N GLU A 205 28.02 1.22 8.39
CA GLU A 205 27.59 2.38 9.18
C GLU A 205 27.49 3.64 8.30
N ALA A 206 28.46 3.83 7.39
CA ALA A 206 28.45 4.95 6.44
C ALA A 206 27.26 4.84 5.47
N LEU A 207 26.94 3.61 5.03
CA LEU A 207 25.77 3.32 4.22
C LEU A 207 24.47 3.66 4.96
N GLU A 208 24.35 3.27 6.22
CA GLU A 208 23.15 3.53 7.02
C GLU A 208 22.96 5.04 7.25
N LEU A 209 24.03 5.80 7.54
CA LEU A 209 23.96 7.26 7.64
C LEU A 209 23.54 7.92 6.33
N ALA A 210 24.07 7.44 5.20
CA ALA A 210 23.72 7.94 3.88
C ALA A 210 22.25 7.65 3.56
N ARG A 211 21.78 6.41 3.77
CA ARG A 211 20.39 6.00 3.57
C ARG A 211 19.44 6.83 4.43
N ARG A 212 19.75 6.98 5.73
CA ARG A 212 18.93 7.78 6.66
C ARG A 212 18.80 9.23 6.20
N ARG A 213 19.91 9.83 5.72
CA ARG A 213 19.90 11.20 5.21
C ARG A 213 18.99 11.36 3.98
N LEU A 214 19.13 10.50 2.99
CA LEU A 214 18.35 10.58 1.75
C LEU A 214 16.89 10.23 1.96
N ALA A 215 16.60 9.21 2.78
CA ALA A 215 15.23 8.83 3.12
C ALA A 215 14.53 9.95 3.90
N PHE A 216 15.21 10.60 4.86
CA PHE A 216 14.64 11.74 5.58
C PHE A 216 14.33 12.89 4.63
N GLU A 217 15.23 13.23 3.71
CA GLU A 217 15.01 14.30 2.73
C GLU A 217 13.81 14.03 1.84
N GLU A 218 13.69 12.81 1.28
CA GLU A 218 12.52 12.43 0.48
C GLU A 218 11.22 12.61 1.26
N LEU A 219 11.16 12.10 2.48
CA LEU A 219 9.98 12.19 3.34
C LEU A 219 9.66 13.62 3.79
N PHE A 220 10.70 14.43 4.04
CA PHE A 220 10.56 15.84 4.41
C PHE A 220 10.02 16.69 3.26
N LEU A 221 10.61 16.58 2.07
CA LEU A 221 10.15 17.28 0.87
C LEU A 221 8.73 16.89 0.48
N PHE A 222 8.42 15.59 0.61
CA PHE A 222 7.08 15.07 0.38
C PHE A 222 6.07 15.67 1.37
N SER A 223 6.42 15.70 2.66
CA SER A 223 5.56 16.27 3.72
C SER A 223 5.34 17.76 3.53
N LEU A 224 6.37 18.51 3.14
CA LEU A 224 6.25 19.93 2.79
C LEU A 224 5.28 20.17 1.63
N GLY A 225 5.41 19.39 0.55
CA GLY A 225 4.53 19.54 -0.60
C GLY A 225 3.08 19.23 -0.27
N LEU A 226 2.82 18.18 0.50
CA LEU A 226 1.48 17.86 0.97
C LEU A 226 0.89 18.96 1.87
N ALA A 227 1.67 19.50 2.80
CA ALA A 227 1.23 20.57 3.67
C ALA A 227 0.96 21.88 2.90
N GLN A 228 1.74 22.19 1.86
CA GLN A 228 1.44 23.32 0.98
C GLN A 228 0.17 23.11 0.14
N LEU A 229 -0.10 21.87 -0.30
CA LEU A 229 -1.35 21.55 -0.99
C LEU A 229 -2.57 21.73 -0.06
N ARG A 230 -2.43 21.37 1.22
CA ARG A 230 -3.46 21.62 2.24
C ARG A 230 -3.71 23.11 2.40
N SER A 231 -2.67 23.88 2.66
CA SER A 231 -2.80 25.34 2.90
C SER A 231 -3.40 26.09 1.70
N ARG A 232 -3.18 25.66 0.46
CA ARG A 232 -3.81 26.25 -0.73
C ARG A 232 -5.31 25.96 -0.82
N ARG A 233 -5.77 24.79 -0.33
CA ARG A 233 -7.19 24.42 -0.30
C ARG A 233 -7.94 25.11 0.85
N GLU A 234 -7.23 25.47 1.91
CA GLU A 234 -7.78 26.20 3.06
C GLU A 234 -8.15 27.67 2.76
N VAL A 235 -7.89 28.17 1.55
CA VAL A 235 -8.17 29.54 1.10
C VAL A 235 -9.65 29.77 0.73
N GLY A 236 -10.60 29.03 1.30
CA GLY A 236 -12.02 29.34 1.23
C GLY A 236 -12.51 29.71 2.62
N GLU A 237 -12.68 30.99 2.92
CA GLU A 237 -13.45 31.37 4.10
C GLU A 237 -14.91 31.00 3.86
N ILE A 238 -15.39 30.03 4.63
CA ILE A 238 -16.84 29.71 4.70
C ILE A 238 -17.37 30.21 6.03
N PRO A 239 -18.64 30.65 6.10
CA PRO A 239 -19.23 31.02 7.37
C PRO A 239 -19.11 29.83 8.34
N PRO A 240 -18.60 30.04 9.57
CA PRO A 240 -18.61 29.00 10.59
C PRO A 240 -20.01 28.43 10.78
N CYS A 241 -20.13 27.12 10.92
CA CYS A 241 -21.41 26.52 11.24
C CYS A 241 -21.87 27.01 12.63
N PRO A 242 -23.14 27.40 12.78
CA PRO A 242 -23.66 27.86 14.06
C PRO A 242 -23.52 26.77 15.14
N ALA A 243 -23.42 27.16 16.39
CA ALA A 243 -23.41 26.21 17.48
C ALA A 243 -24.76 25.47 17.55
N VAL A 244 -24.68 24.13 17.49
CA VAL A 244 -25.82 23.22 17.58
C VAL A 244 -25.70 22.42 18.87
N ASP A 245 -26.81 22.30 19.59
CA ASP A 245 -26.87 21.43 20.76
C ASP A 245 -26.88 19.96 20.31
N MET A 246 -25.87 19.23 20.71
CA MET A 246 -25.71 17.80 20.39
C MET A 246 -26.36 16.88 21.44
N ALA A 247 -26.83 17.39 22.58
CA ALA A 247 -27.40 16.59 23.65
C ALA A 247 -28.62 15.75 23.18
N PRO A 248 -29.57 16.30 22.37
CA PRO A 248 -30.67 15.50 21.82
C PRO A 248 -30.22 14.34 20.96
N PHE A 249 -29.17 14.54 20.15
CA PHE A 249 -28.62 13.46 19.31
C PHE A 249 -28.05 12.31 20.17
N TYR A 250 -27.23 12.65 21.17
CA TYR A 250 -26.65 11.64 22.03
C TYR A 250 -27.69 10.92 22.88
N ALA A 251 -28.74 11.61 23.34
CA ALA A 251 -29.82 11.03 24.11
C ALA A 251 -30.73 10.08 23.29
N ALA A 252 -30.83 10.27 21.97
CA ALA A 252 -31.62 9.46 21.08
C ALA A 252 -30.89 8.15 20.65
N LEU A 253 -29.58 8.03 20.91
CA LEU A 253 -28.83 6.82 20.56
C LEU A 253 -29.25 5.66 21.47
N PRO A 254 -29.47 4.44 20.91
CA PRO A 254 -29.81 3.25 21.70
C PRO A 254 -28.60 2.67 22.46
N PHE A 255 -27.43 3.31 22.36
CA PHE A 255 -26.16 2.90 22.99
C PHE A 255 -25.29 4.13 23.26
N THR A 256 -24.32 3.98 24.14
CA THR A 256 -23.31 5.02 24.38
C THR A 256 -22.18 4.92 23.37
N LEU A 257 -21.76 6.04 22.78
CA LEU A 257 -20.57 6.09 21.91
C LEU A 257 -19.31 5.73 22.70
N THR A 258 -18.39 5.03 22.06
CA THR A 258 -17.05 4.83 22.62
C THR A 258 -16.28 6.17 22.69
N ASP A 259 -15.25 6.24 23.54
CA ASP A 259 -14.41 7.43 23.62
C ASP A 259 -13.77 7.76 22.27
N ALA A 260 -13.37 6.75 21.49
CA ALA A 260 -12.82 6.94 20.15
C ALA A 260 -13.84 7.52 19.16
N GLN A 261 -15.09 7.04 19.19
CA GLN A 261 -16.17 7.61 18.37
C GLN A 261 -16.47 9.05 18.79
N ARG A 262 -16.56 9.30 20.10
CA ARG A 262 -16.79 10.65 20.66
C ARG A 262 -15.71 11.61 20.22
N ARG A 263 -14.44 11.22 20.37
CA ARG A 263 -13.29 12.01 19.92
C ARG A 263 -13.38 12.34 18.41
N CYS A 264 -13.70 11.36 17.55
CA CYS A 264 -13.85 11.59 16.12
C CYS A 264 -14.99 12.56 15.78
N VAL A 265 -16.11 12.49 16.51
CA VAL A 265 -17.20 13.47 16.37
C VAL A 265 -16.72 14.86 16.78
N ASP A 266 -16.09 14.99 17.94
CA ASP A 266 -15.63 16.30 18.47
C ASP A 266 -14.60 16.95 17.54
N GLU A 267 -13.66 16.17 16.97
CA GLU A 267 -12.71 16.63 15.97
C GLU A 267 -13.42 17.15 14.71
N ALA A 268 -14.38 16.40 14.16
CA ALA A 268 -15.13 16.81 12.97
C ALA A 268 -15.98 18.05 13.21
N LEU A 269 -16.66 18.14 14.35
CA LEU A 269 -17.46 19.32 14.73
C LEU A 269 -16.60 20.56 14.96
N SER A 270 -15.40 20.37 15.53
CA SER A 270 -14.42 21.47 15.69
C SER A 270 -14.02 22.05 14.34
N ASP A 271 -13.71 21.18 13.37
CA ASP A 271 -13.35 21.61 12.02
C ASP A 271 -14.49 22.36 11.32
N MET A 272 -15.74 21.87 11.43
CA MET A 272 -16.90 22.54 10.84
C MET A 272 -17.18 23.93 11.43
N ARG A 273 -16.74 24.17 12.67
CA ARG A 273 -16.85 25.48 13.37
C ARG A 273 -15.68 26.42 13.04
N ALA A 274 -14.60 25.89 12.43
CA ALA A 274 -13.37 26.66 12.25
C ALA A 274 -13.42 27.71 11.11
N GLY A 275 -14.55 27.84 10.38
CA GLY A 275 -14.69 28.80 9.28
C GLY A 275 -13.91 28.42 8.02
N ARG A 276 -13.51 27.16 7.90
CA ARG A 276 -12.81 26.58 6.73
C ARG A 276 -13.42 25.23 6.37
N PRO A 277 -13.36 24.79 5.08
CA PRO A 277 -13.86 23.50 4.68
C PRO A 277 -13.16 22.37 5.42
N MET A 278 -13.90 21.52 6.10
CA MET A 278 -13.36 20.28 6.67
C MET A 278 -13.08 19.28 5.54
N HIS A 279 -11.90 18.71 5.53
CA HIS A 279 -11.54 17.56 4.69
C HIS A 279 -10.98 16.46 5.59
N ARG A 280 -11.82 15.51 6.02
CA ARG A 280 -11.47 14.54 7.06
C ARG A 280 -11.71 13.10 6.63
N LEU A 281 -10.73 12.24 6.91
CA LEU A 281 -10.83 10.78 6.80
C LEU A 281 -11.16 10.20 8.18
N CYS A 282 -12.32 9.57 8.31
CA CYS A 282 -12.67 8.75 9.47
C CYS A 282 -12.36 7.27 9.17
N GLN A 283 -11.35 6.74 9.84
CA GLN A 283 -10.83 5.40 9.63
C GLN A 283 -11.12 4.51 10.84
N GLY A 284 -11.53 3.27 10.59
CA GLY A 284 -11.77 2.28 11.65
C GLY A 284 -12.13 0.93 11.08
N ALA A 285 -11.93 -0.13 11.85
CA ALA A 285 -12.30 -1.48 11.46
C ALA A 285 -13.77 -1.61 11.03
N VAL A 286 -14.11 -2.67 10.31
CA VAL A 286 -15.51 -2.98 9.98
C VAL A 286 -16.32 -3.08 11.27
N GLY A 287 -17.44 -2.35 11.34
CA GLY A 287 -18.30 -2.32 12.53
C GLY A 287 -17.77 -1.50 13.71
N SER A 288 -16.76 -0.64 13.54
CA SER A 288 -16.31 0.30 14.57
C SER A 288 -17.28 1.46 14.82
N GLY A 289 -18.34 1.59 14.03
CA GLY A 289 -19.36 2.61 14.18
C GLY A 289 -19.08 3.93 13.45
N LYS A 290 -18.30 3.94 12.38
CA LYS A 290 -18.06 5.11 11.51
C LYS A 290 -19.35 5.81 11.08
N THR A 291 -20.38 5.02 10.80
CA THR A 291 -21.70 5.52 10.38
C THR A 291 -22.34 6.45 11.42
N MET A 292 -22.08 6.22 12.73
CA MET A 292 -22.58 7.09 13.79
C MET A 292 -21.86 8.44 13.83
N VAL A 293 -20.57 8.47 13.49
CA VAL A 293 -19.82 9.72 13.32
C VAL A 293 -20.42 10.53 12.16
N ALA A 294 -20.71 9.87 11.03
CA ALA A 294 -21.38 10.51 9.89
C ALA A 294 -22.77 11.04 10.24
N ALA A 295 -23.56 10.28 11.02
CA ALA A 295 -24.88 10.70 11.49
C ALA A 295 -24.81 11.94 12.40
N ALA A 296 -23.84 11.97 13.33
CA ALA A 296 -23.61 13.14 14.20
C ALA A 296 -23.24 14.39 13.39
N CYS A 297 -22.36 14.25 12.39
CA CYS A 297 -21.98 15.33 11.49
C CYS A 297 -23.16 15.81 10.63
N ALA A 298 -23.98 14.88 10.10
CA ALA A 298 -25.17 15.21 9.33
C ALA A 298 -26.24 15.93 10.22
N TYR A 299 -26.48 15.45 11.43
CA TYR A 299 -27.36 16.10 12.39
C TYR A 299 -26.91 17.53 12.68
N PHE A 300 -25.62 17.72 13.00
CA PHE A 300 -25.03 19.02 13.27
C PHE A 300 -25.21 19.96 12.07
N MET A 301 -24.93 19.51 10.86
CA MET A 301 -25.04 20.31 9.65
C MET A 301 -26.47 20.74 9.38
N VAL A 302 -27.43 19.81 9.47
CA VAL A 302 -28.85 20.10 9.18
C VAL A 302 -29.48 21.01 10.23
N LYS A 303 -29.16 20.81 11.50
CA LYS A 303 -29.60 21.70 12.59
C LYS A 303 -28.94 23.07 12.50
N GLY A 304 -27.77 23.15 11.86
CA GLY A 304 -27.10 24.42 11.49
C GLY A 304 -27.71 25.12 10.28
N GLY A 305 -28.76 24.55 9.66
CA GLY A 305 -29.52 25.18 8.58
C GLY A 305 -29.04 24.82 7.16
N ARG A 306 -28.05 23.89 7.00
CA ARG A 306 -27.53 23.47 5.71
C ARG A 306 -27.86 21.99 5.44
N GLN A 307 -27.69 21.54 4.19
CA GLN A 307 -28.00 20.17 3.79
C GLN A 307 -26.77 19.27 3.89
N ALA A 308 -27.02 17.97 4.06
CA ALA A 308 -26.00 16.93 4.07
C ALA A 308 -26.32 15.82 3.06
N ALA A 309 -25.28 15.22 2.45
CA ALA A 309 -25.40 14.09 1.54
C ALA A 309 -24.43 12.97 1.95
N LEU A 310 -24.92 11.70 1.92
CA LEU A 310 -24.10 10.52 2.11
C LEU A 310 -24.11 9.68 0.82
N MET A 311 -22.95 9.45 0.23
CA MET A 311 -22.78 8.63 -0.95
C MET A 311 -22.19 7.27 -0.59
N ALA A 312 -22.96 6.20 -0.90
CA ALA A 312 -22.54 4.83 -0.73
C ALA A 312 -22.20 4.17 -2.09
N PRO A 313 -21.25 3.21 -2.13
CA PRO A 313 -20.80 2.62 -3.38
C PRO A 313 -21.84 1.72 -4.07
N THR A 314 -22.80 1.19 -3.33
CA THR A 314 -23.82 0.28 -3.83
C THR A 314 -25.20 0.65 -3.31
N GLU A 315 -26.25 0.19 -4.03
CA GLU A 315 -27.62 0.45 -3.64
C GLU A 315 -27.98 -0.23 -2.33
N ILE A 316 -27.45 -1.45 -2.09
CA ILE A 316 -27.66 -2.20 -0.85
C ILE A 316 -27.11 -1.41 0.35
N LEU A 317 -25.90 -0.89 0.24
CA LEU A 317 -25.30 -0.08 1.31
C LEU A 317 -26.03 1.24 1.53
N ALA A 318 -26.48 1.90 0.44
CA ALA A 318 -27.29 3.10 0.55
C ALA A 318 -28.62 2.83 1.28
N GLN A 319 -29.25 1.72 0.96
CA GLN A 319 -30.49 1.26 1.61
C GLN A 319 -30.26 0.98 3.10
N GLN A 320 -29.19 0.22 3.44
CA GLN A 320 -28.83 -0.09 4.83
C GLN A 320 -28.51 1.19 5.65
N HIS A 321 -27.76 2.13 5.06
CA HIS A 321 -27.53 3.42 5.71
C HIS A 321 -28.84 4.19 5.94
N TYR A 322 -29.74 4.17 4.96
CA TYR A 322 -31.02 4.84 5.08
C TYR A 322 -31.87 4.20 6.19
N GLU A 323 -32.02 2.87 6.18
CA GLU A 323 -32.81 2.13 7.18
C GLU A 323 -32.24 2.28 8.60
N GLY A 324 -30.90 2.38 8.72
CA GLY A 324 -30.24 2.55 10.01
C GLY A 324 -30.24 3.98 10.54
N LEU A 325 -30.21 4.99 9.67
CA LEU A 325 -30.05 6.40 10.06
C LEU A 325 -31.33 7.22 10.00
N ALA A 326 -32.23 6.95 9.02
CA ALA A 326 -33.43 7.78 8.87
C ALA A 326 -34.35 7.74 10.09
N PRO A 327 -34.65 6.60 10.73
CA PRO A 327 -35.52 6.59 11.92
C PRO A 327 -34.95 7.44 13.07
N LEU A 328 -33.64 7.39 13.28
CA LEU A 328 -32.95 8.19 14.30
C LEU A 328 -33.03 9.69 14.00
N LEU A 329 -32.67 10.07 12.79
CA LEU A 329 -32.56 11.48 12.39
C LEU A 329 -33.93 12.14 12.19
N GLU A 330 -34.92 11.41 11.64
CA GLU A 330 -36.29 11.88 11.50
C GLU A 330 -36.97 12.09 12.86
N GLY A 331 -36.69 11.20 13.84
CA GLY A 331 -37.10 11.39 15.22
C GLY A 331 -36.55 12.67 15.85
N LEU A 332 -35.44 13.17 15.33
CA LEU A 332 -34.81 14.42 15.74
C LEU A 332 -35.20 15.62 14.84
N GLY A 333 -36.18 15.43 13.93
CA GLY A 333 -36.65 16.45 13.02
C GLY A 333 -35.70 16.79 11.86
N VAL A 334 -34.91 15.82 11.40
CA VAL A 334 -34.10 15.90 10.18
C VAL A 334 -34.77 15.07 9.10
N ARG A 335 -35.35 15.70 8.10
CA ARG A 335 -36.03 14.99 7.00
C ARG A 335 -34.99 14.28 6.10
N CYS A 336 -35.16 12.97 5.96
CA CYS A 336 -34.26 12.11 5.20
C CYS A 336 -34.86 11.64 3.88
N ALA A 337 -34.02 11.33 2.88
CA ALA A 337 -34.43 10.70 1.62
C ALA A 337 -33.40 9.72 1.11
N LEU A 338 -33.87 8.74 0.35
CA LEU A 338 -33.00 7.76 -0.37
C LEU A 338 -33.08 8.01 -1.87
N LEU A 339 -31.91 8.05 -2.54
CA LEU A 339 -31.79 8.25 -3.98
C LEU A 339 -30.77 7.30 -4.59
N THR A 340 -31.25 6.28 -5.30
CA THR A 340 -30.41 5.24 -5.93
C THR A 340 -30.65 5.15 -7.45
N GLY A 341 -29.89 4.30 -8.13
CA GLY A 341 -30.09 4.03 -9.57
C GLY A 341 -31.45 3.43 -9.87
N SER A 342 -31.97 2.55 -9.00
CA SER A 342 -33.25 1.86 -9.11
C SER A 342 -34.48 2.73 -8.75
N THR A 343 -34.26 3.89 -8.11
CA THR A 343 -35.34 4.83 -7.77
C THR A 343 -36.10 5.27 -9.04
N SER A 344 -37.44 5.19 -9.03
CA SER A 344 -38.26 5.55 -10.17
C SER A 344 -38.09 7.01 -10.58
N ALA A 345 -38.27 7.32 -11.89
CA ALA A 345 -38.10 8.68 -12.42
C ALA A 345 -39.04 9.70 -11.75
N LYS A 346 -40.23 9.28 -11.33
CA LYS A 346 -41.19 10.12 -10.60
C LYS A 346 -40.66 10.51 -9.22
N VAL A 347 -40.16 9.52 -8.47
CA VAL A 347 -39.60 9.74 -7.13
C VAL A 347 -38.32 10.56 -7.23
N LYS A 348 -37.43 10.28 -8.21
CA LYS A 348 -36.20 11.07 -8.45
C LYS A 348 -36.52 12.56 -8.64
N ARG A 349 -37.53 12.88 -9.47
CA ARG A 349 -37.94 14.26 -9.69
C ARG A 349 -38.50 14.90 -8.42
N SER A 350 -39.33 14.18 -7.67
CA SER A 350 -39.88 14.66 -6.39
C SER A 350 -38.81 14.94 -5.38
N VAL A 351 -37.87 14.00 -5.15
CA VAL A 351 -36.72 14.16 -4.22
C VAL A 351 -35.86 15.33 -4.70
N GLY A 352 -35.54 15.43 -5.99
CA GLY A 352 -34.76 16.53 -6.56
C GLY A 352 -35.39 17.91 -6.28
N ALA A 353 -36.71 18.04 -6.50
CA ALA A 353 -37.42 19.28 -6.20
C ALA A 353 -37.40 19.64 -4.70
N GLN A 354 -37.55 18.65 -3.83
CA GLN A 354 -37.54 18.86 -2.39
C GLN A 354 -36.12 19.19 -1.87
N LEU A 355 -35.06 18.64 -2.48
CA LEU A 355 -33.68 19.01 -2.19
C LEU A 355 -33.40 20.46 -2.60
N ALA A 356 -33.81 20.84 -3.81
CA ALA A 356 -33.65 22.21 -4.30
C ALA A 356 -34.45 23.24 -3.48
N ALA A 357 -35.60 22.84 -2.91
CA ALA A 357 -36.40 23.66 -2.00
C ALA A 357 -35.86 23.68 -0.55
N GLY A 358 -34.84 22.90 -0.22
CA GLY A 358 -34.31 22.79 1.15
C GLY A 358 -35.18 22.00 2.12
N GLU A 359 -36.24 21.32 1.62
CA GLU A 359 -37.16 20.55 2.46
C GLU A 359 -36.55 19.24 2.99
N ILE A 360 -35.62 18.62 2.24
CA ILE A 360 -34.85 17.46 2.66
C ILE A 360 -33.51 17.95 3.20
N GLY A 361 -33.25 17.66 4.48
CA GLY A 361 -31.99 18.02 5.14
C GLY A 361 -30.89 17.03 4.89
N PHE A 362 -31.21 15.73 4.82
CA PHE A 362 -30.20 14.67 4.63
C PHE A 362 -30.62 13.69 3.54
N VAL A 363 -29.78 13.53 2.52
CA VAL A 363 -30.01 12.57 1.44
C VAL A 363 -28.93 11.48 1.45
N ILE A 364 -29.34 10.23 1.35
CA ILE A 364 -28.48 9.06 1.22
C ILE A 364 -28.68 8.49 -0.17
N GLY A 365 -27.58 8.13 -0.85
CA GLY A 365 -27.73 7.56 -2.18
C GLY A 365 -26.44 7.00 -2.75
N THR A 366 -26.50 6.68 -4.04
CA THR A 366 -25.36 6.19 -4.81
C THR A 366 -24.88 7.28 -5.79
N HIS A 367 -24.18 6.89 -6.86
CA HIS A 367 -23.83 7.78 -7.97
C HIS A 367 -25.06 8.54 -8.56
N ALA A 368 -26.28 8.13 -8.25
CA ALA A 368 -27.50 8.85 -8.64
C ALA A 368 -27.51 10.29 -8.10
N LEU A 369 -26.84 10.57 -6.97
CA LEU A 369 -26.66 11.91 -6.40
C LEU A 369 -25.86 12.84 -7.32
N LEU A 370 -25.05 12.29 -8.23
CA LEU A 370 -24.21 13.04 -9.18
C LEU A 370 -24.99 13.50 -10.43
N SER A 371 -26.21 12.99 -10.66
CA SER A 371 -26.98 13.33 -11.85
C SER A 371 -27.30 14.81 -11.93
N GLN A 372 -27.39 15.36 -13.15
CA GLN A 372 -27.64 16.80 -13.40
C GLN A 372 -28.97 17.31 -12.82
N GLY A 373 -29.99 16.43 -12.69
CA GLY A 373 -31.28 16.79 -12.11
C GLY A 373 -31.38 16.78 -10.60
N VAL A 374 -30.26 16.61 -9.88
CA VAL A 374 -30.19 16.70 -8.41
C VAL A 374 -29.45 17.97 -8.05
N GLU A 375 -30.16 18.95 -7.53
CA GLU A 375 -29.63 20.22 -7.06
C GLU A 375 -29.93 20.38 -5.57
N PHE A 376 -29.04 21.05 -4.86
CA PHE A 376 -29.18 21.34 -3.44
C PHE A 376 -29.43 22.84 -3.23
N SER A 377 -30.24 23.18 -2.26
CA SER A 377 -30.43 24.57 -1.84
C SER A 377 -29.16 25.12 -1.19
N ASP A 378 -28.57 24.39 -0.25
CA ASP A 378 -27.26 24.70 0.38
C ASP A 378 -26.62 23.43 0.92
N LEU A 379 -25.80 22.76 0.07
CA LEU A 379 -25.06 21.55 0.48
C LEU A 379 -23.87 21.93 1.33
N GLY A 380 -23.93 21.62 2.62
CA GLY A 380 -22.88 21.93 3.59
C GLY A 380 -21.98 20.76 3.94
N LEU A 381 -22.45 19.51 3.82
CA LEU A 381 -21.65 18.33 4.18
C LEU A 381 -21.82 17.23 3.12
N VAL A 382 -20.69 16.69 2.67
CA VAL A 382 -20.59 15.50 1.83
C VAL A 382 -19.91 14.39 2.61
N VAL A 383 -20.60 13.27 2.81
CA VAL A 383 -20.05 12.04 3.37
C VAL A 383 -19.87 11.00 2.27
N THR A 384 -18.71 10.36 2.19
CA THR A 384 -18.46 9.25 1.26
C THR A 384 -18.02 8.01 2.02
N ASP A 385 -18.70 6.88 1.77
CA ASP A 385 -18.36 5.60 2.39
C ASP A 385 -17.51 4.75 1.43
N GLU A 386 -16.55 3.99 1.97
CA GLU A 386 -15.63 3.09 1.21
C GLU A 386 -14.89 3.79 0.06
N GLN A 387 -14.05 4.74 0.39
CA GLN A 387 -13.33 5.66 -0.52
C GLN A 387 -12.70 4.98 -1.75
N HIS A 388 -12.12 3.78 -1.60
CA HIS A 388 -11.39 3.12 -2.71
C HIS A 388 -12.31 2.63 -3.83
N ARG A 389 -13.61 2.69 -3.66
CA ARG A 389 -14.58 2.34 -4.70
C ARG A 389 -15.04 3.54 -5.52
N PHE A 390 -14.69 4.76 -5.10
CA PHE A 390 -15.01 5.99 -5.83
C PHE A 390 -13.77 6.63 -6.42
N GLY A 391 -13.84 7.01 -7.70
CA GLY A 391 -12.81 7.83 -8.33
C GLY A 391 -12.74 9.24 -7.72
N VAL A 392 -11.56 9.87 -7.74
CA VAL A 392 -11.35 11.25 -7.28
C VAL A 392 -12.33 12.21 -7.96
N ALA A 393 -12.57 12.01 -9.25
CA ALA A 393 -13.50 12.82 -10.06
C ALA A 393 -14.95 12.76 -9.54
N GLN A 394 -15.44 11.61 -9.08
CA GLN A 394 -16.80 11.45 -8.58
C GLN A 394 -17.03 12.22 -7.28
N ARG A 395 -16.05 12.18 -6.37
CA ARG A 395 -16.10 12.95 -5.11
C ARG A 395 -16.07 14.44 -5.37
N ALA A 396 -15.18 14.88 -6.24
CA ALA A 396 -15.12 16.28 -6.68
C ALA A 396 -16.44 16.75 -7.30
N SER A 397 -17.09 15.90 -8.10
CA SER A 397 -18.38 16.21 -8.72
C SER A 397 -19.51 16.39 -7.71
N LEU A 398 -19.53 15.62 -6.60
CA LEU A 398 -20.53 15.80 -5.55
C LEU A 398 -20.24 17.07 -4.72
N ALA A 399 -19.00 17.29 -4.37
CA ALA A 399 -18.57 18.50 -3.66
C ALA A 399 -18.83 19.78 -4.48
N ALA A 400 -18.69 19.71 -5.82
CA ALA A 400 -18.97 20.83 -6.71
C ALA A 400 -20.46 21.25 -6.78
N LYS A 401 -21.38 20.44 -6.20
CA LYS A 401 -22.81 20.81 -6.06
C LYS A 401 -23.09 21.75 -4.89
N GLY A 402 -22.11 22.02 -4.04
CA GLY A 402 -22.19 22.98 -2.95
C GLY A 402 -21.11 24.04 -3.05
N THR A 403 -21.26 25.13 -2.32
CA THR A 403 -20.24 26.17 -2.19
C THR A 403 -19.29 25.77 -1.07
N HIS A 404 -18.15 25.14 -1.40
CA HIS A 404 -17.15 24.66 -0.45
C HIS A 404 -17.72 23.78 0.69
N PRO A 405 -18.40 22.66 0.39
CA PRO A 405 -18.95 21.79 1.44
C PRO A 405 -17.84 21.14 2.26
N HIS A 406 -18.12 20.87 3.52
CA HIS A 406 -17.30 19.99 4.36
C HIS A 406 -17.32 18.58 3.77
N THR A 407 -16.20 17.88 3.83
CA THR A 407 -16.07 16.51 3.29
C THR A 407 -15.62 15.56 4.40
N LEU A 408 -16.43 14.54 4.65
CA LEU A 408 -16.11 13.43 5.53
C LEU A 408 -15.98 12.14 4.69
N VAL A 409 -14.82 11.54 4.72
CA VAL A 409 -14.55 10.28 4.02
C VAL A 409 -14.48 9.15 5.05
N MET A 410 -15.20 8.06 4.83
CA MET A 410 -15.13 6.88 5.70
C MET A 410 -14.38 5.75 5.00
N SER A 411 -13.53 5.04 5.76
CA SER A 411 -12.85 3.84 5.27
C SER A 411 -12.86 2.73 6.31
N ALA A 412 -13.24 1.53 5.86
CA ALA A 412 -13.17 0.31 6.68
C ALA A 412 -11.84 -0.43 6.50
N THR A 413 -10.99 -0.03 5.53
CA THR A 413 -9.64 -0.56 5.45
C THR A 413 -8.76 0.15 6.47
N PRO A 414 -8.26 -0.56 7.48
CA PRO A 414 -7.23 0.02 8.33
C PRO A 414 -5.96 0.17 7.49
N ILE A 415 -5.55 1.41 7.31
CA ILE A 415 -4.28 1.76 6.68
C ILE A 415 -3.41 2.32 7.82
N PRO A 416 -2.14 1.93 7.94
CA PRO A 416 -1.28 2.53 8.95
C PRO A 416 -1.39 4.04 8.94
N ARG A 417 -1.48 4.66 10.12
CA ARG A 417 -1.69 6.12 10.24
C ARG A 417 -0.69 6.93 9.43
N THR A 418 0.55 6.48 9.42
CA THR A 418 1.64 7.09 8.66
C THR A 418 1.41 7.00 7.15
N LEU A 419 0.94 5.85 6.67
CA LEU A 419 0.61 5.65 5.27
C LEU A 419 -0.66 6.42 4.87
N ALA A 420 -1.64 6.49 5.76
CA ALA A 420 -2.85 7.29 5.53
C ALA A 420 -2.53 8.79 5.35
N LEU A 421 -1.60 9.32 6.14
CA LEU A 421 -1.13 10.70 5.99
C LEU A 421 -0.40 10.96 4.67
N ILE A 422 0.19 9.94 4.07
CA ILE A 422 0.84 10.01 2.76
C ILE A 422 -0.18 9.87 1.63
N LEU A 423 -1.02 8.83 1.69
CA LEU A 423 -2.00 8.51 0.64
C LEU A 423 -3.11 9.56 0.54
N TYR A 424 -3.46 10.15 1.67
CA TYR A 424 -4.55 11.11 1.82
C TYR A 424 -4.02 12.42 2.42
N GLY A 425 -2.85 12.84 1.97
CA GLY A 425 -2.14 13.98 2.51
C GLY A 425 -2.92 15.30 2.49
N ASP A 426 -4.04 15.33 1.78
CA ASP A 426 -5.01 16.42 1.76
C ASP A 426 -6.16 16.28 2.78
N LEU A 427 -6.21 15.16 3.54
CA LEU A 427 -7.24 14.91 4.55
C LEU A 427 -6.66 14.89 5.96
N ASP A 428 -7.38 15.45 6.92
CA ASP A 428 -7.15 15.19 8.33
C ASP A 428 -7.63 13.79 8.71
N VAL A 429 -6.94 13.09 9.60
CA VAL A 429 -7.23 11.68 9.90
C VAL A 429 -7.74 11.52 11.31
N SER A 430 -8.97 11.01 11.45
CA SER A 430 -9.56 10.52 12.69
C SER A 430 -9.59 9.00 12.72
N ILE A 431 -9.18 8.39 13.83
CA ILE A 431 -9.09 6.94 13.98
C ILE A 431 -10.05 6.46 15.06
N ILE A 432 -10.91 5.49 14.69
CA ILE A 432 -11.72 4.73 15.64
C ILE A 432 -10.99 3.42 15.93
N ASP A 433 -10.23 3.40 17.00
CA ASP A 433 -9.40 2.30 17.48
C ASP A 433 -10.09 1.43 18.55
N GLN A 434 -11.33 1.73 18.88
CA GLN A 434 -12.16 0.99 19.83
C GLN A 434 -13.37 0.36 19.12
N LEU A 435 -13.70 -0.88 19.49
CA LEU A 435 -14.93 -1.52 19.06
C LEU A 435 -16.07 -1.16 20.01
N PRO A 436 -17.33 -1.10 19.53
CA PRO A 436 -18.50 -0.89 20.37
C PRO A 436 -18.62 -1.97 21.46
N PRO A 437 -19.13 -1.64 22.66
CA PRO A 437 -19.32 -2.59 23.75
C PRO A 437 -20.28 -3.71 23.34
N GLY A 438 -20.05 -4.91 23.84
CA GLY A 438 -20.89 -6.11 23.56
C GLY A 438 -20.49 -6.87 22.31
N ARG A 439 -19.59 -6.36 21.46
CA ARG A 439 -19.06 -7.08 20.30
C ARG A 439 -17.99 -8.08 20.73
N LYS A 440 -18.16 -9.36 20.34
CA LYS A 440 -17.15 -10.39 20.58
C LYS A 440 -16.08 -10.35 19.50
N ALA A 441 -14.82 -10.54 19.89
CA ALA A 441 -13.72 -10.65 18.95
C ALA A 441 -13.93 -11.89 18.06
N VAL A 442 -13.62 -11.77 16.77
CA VAL A 442 -13.67 -12.89 15.83
C VAL A 442 -12.47 -13.80 16.09
N GLU A 443 -12.72 -15.08 16.32
CA GLU A 443 -11.65 -16.08 16.45
C GLU A 443 -11.17 -16.50 15.06
N THR A 444 -9.89 -16.21 14.75
CA THR A 444 -9.31 -16.53 13.45
C THR A 444 -8.37 -17.72 13.54
N PHE A 445 -8.57 -18.69 12.66
CA PHE A 445 -7.76 -19.91 12.55
C PHE A 445 -7.12 -19.99 11.16
N SER A 446 -5.87 -20.45 11.10
CA SER A 446 -5.19 -20.78 9.85
C SER A 446 -4.87 -22.27 9.84
N VAL A 447 -5.42 -23.00 8.87
CA VAL A 447 -5.39 -24.45 8.83
C VAL A 447 -5.09 -24.98 7.42
N PRO A 448 -4.46 -26.16 7.29
CA PRO A 448 -4.27 -26.81 5.99
C PRO A 448 -5.58 -27.39 5.46
N GLY A 449 -5.65 -27.64 4.15
CA GLY A 449 -6.82 -28.21 3.47
C GLY A 449 -7.26 -29.58 3.97
N SER A 450 -6.37 -30.34 4.62
CA SER A 450 -6.71 -31.60 5.30
C SER A 450 -7.74 -31.44 6.41
N TYR A 451 -7.96 -30.23 6.92
CA TYR A 451 -8.96 -29.94 7.94
C TYR A 451 -10.38 -29.74 7.37
N ARG A 452 -10.59 -29.71 6.05
CA ARG A 452 -11.92 -29.49 5.42
C ARG A 452 -13.03 -30.38 6.00
N PRO A 453 -12.85 -31.68 6.26
CA PRO A 453 -13.91 -32.49 6.85
C PRO A 453 -14.37 -31.99 8.23
N ARG A 454 -13.43 -31.50 9.06
CA ARG A 454 -13.74 -30.93 10.38
C ARG A 454 -14.44 -29.57 10.25
N ILE A 455 -14.01 -28.75 9.28
CA ILE A 455 -14.63 -27.45 8.99
C ILE A 455 -16.07 -27.66 8.52
N TYR A 456 -16.32 -28.62 7.65
CA TYR A 456 -17.66 -28.92 7.15
C TYR A 456 -18.58 -29.44 8.26
N ALA A 457 -18.07 -30.29 9.16
CA ALA A 457 -18.82 -30.72 10.35
C ALA A 457 -19.14 -29.53 11.27
N PHE A 458 -18.18 -28.62 11.46
CA PHE A 458 -18.39 -27.40 12.24
C PHE A 458 -19.44 -26.49 11.62
N LEU A 459 -19.39 -26.27 10.29
CA LEU A 459 -20.39 -25.49 9.56
C LEU A 459 -21.79 -26.05 9.74
N ARG A 460 -21.97 -27.41 9.63
CA ARG A 460 -23.28 -28.08 9.89
C ARG A 460 -23.78 -27.81 11.29
N LYS A 461 -22.89 -27.90 12.30
CA LYS A 461 -23.25 -27.60 13.68
C LYS A 461 -23.73 -26.16 13.82
N GLN A 462 -23.03 -25.20 13.25
CA GLN A 462 -23.39 -23.77 13.30
C GLN A 462 -24.73 -23.49 12.59
N VAL A 463 -24.97 -24.12 11.45
CA VAL A 463 -26.25 -24.01 10.74
C VAL A 463 -27.39 -24.67 11.55
N ALA A 464 -27.15 -25.82 12.16
CA ALA A 464 -28.14 -26.48 13.05
C ALA A 464 -28.48 -25.61 14.27
N GLU A 465 -27.56 -24.78 14.75
CA GLU A 465 -27.79 -23.76 15.79
C GLU A 465 -28.50 -22.49 15.24
N GLY A 466 -28.92 -22.51 13.97
CA GLY A 466 -29.61 -21.38 13.30
C GLY A 466 -28.69 -20.30 12.80
N ARG A 467 -27.36 -20.52 12.65
CA ARG A 467 -26.39 -19.55 12.15
C ARG A 467 -26.23 -19.69 10.64
N GLN A 468 -25.69 -18.63 10.05
CA GLN A 468 -25.34 -18.60 8.64
C GLN A 468 -23.82 -18.51 8.46
N ALA A 469 -23.33 -18.92 7.27
CA ALA A 469 -21.91 -18.92 6.96
C ALA A 469 -21.60 -18.36 5.56
N TYR A 470 -20.40 -17.78 5.44
CA TYR A 470 -19.78 -17.41 4.17
C TYR A 470 -18.69 -18.43 3.82
N ILE A 471 -18.60 -18.77 2.53
CA ILE A 471 -17.45 -19.49 1.97
C ILE A 471 -16.91 -18.64 0.80
N VAL A 472 -15.69 -18.10 0.97
CA VAL A 472 -15.03 -17.25 -0.03
C VAL A 472 -13.99 -18.06 -0.75
N CYS A 473 -14.06 -18.09 -2.07
CA CYS A 473 -13.08 -18.72 -2.94
C CYS A 473 -12.34 -17.64 -3.73
N PRO A 474 -10.98 -17.70 -3.82
CA PRO A 474 -10.25 -16.83 -4.73
C PRO A 474 -10.61 -17.17 -6.18
N MET A 475 -10.42 -16.22 -7.07
CA MET A 475 -10.49 -16.45 -8.51
C MET A 475 -9.50 -17.55 -8.90
N VAL A 476 -9.96 -18.61 -9.57
CA VAL A 476 -9.09 -19.68 -10.06
C VAL A 476 -8.61 -19.31 -11.46
N GLU A 477 -7.30 -19.07 -11.61
CA GLU A 477 -6.63 -18.93 -12.90
C GLU A 477 -6.29 -20.29 -13.57
N GLU A 478 -6.80 -21.40 -13.05
CA GLU A 478 -6.59 -22.73 -13.60
C GLU A 478 -7.74 -23.17 -14.48
N ALA A 479 -7.86 -22.55 -15.65
CA ALA A 479 -8.48 -23.18 -16.82
C ALA A 479 -7.70 -22.64 -18.03
N ASP A 480 -7.45 -23.47 -19.03
CA ASP A 480 -6.72 -23.20 -20.26
C ASP A 480 -7.26 -22.04 -21.12
N GLU A 481 -8.18 -21.24 -20.59
CA GLU A 481 -8.64 -19.96 -21.13
C GLU A 481 -8.75 -18.91 -20.02
N PRO A 482 -8.12 -17.74 -20.15
CA PRO A 482 -8.22 -16.65 -19.16
C PRO A 482 -9.65 -16.11 -19.18
N GLY A 483 -10.43 -16.30 -18.11
CA GLY A 483 -11.59 -15.45 -17.89
C GLY A 483 -12.93 -16.03 -17.47
N ASP A 484 -13.08 -17.26 -17.01
CA ASP A 484 -14.41 -17.74 -16.60
C ASP A 484 -14.56 -17.96 -15.07
N GLU A 485 -14.49 -16.83 -14.31
CA GLU A 485 -14.80 -16.77 -12.86
C GLU A 485 -16.12 -17.46 -12.51
N ARG A 486 -17.09 -17.39 -13.44
CA ARG A 486 -18.42 -17.97 -13.29
C ARG A 486 -18.36 -19.49 -13.17
N LYS A 487 -17.54 -20.16 -13.99
CA LYS A 487 -17.44 -21.62 -14.02
C LYS A 487 -16.82 -22.15 -12.72
N ALA A 488 -15.75 -21.51 -12.24
CA ALA A 488 -15.04 -21.98 -11.04
C ALA A 488 -15.91 -21.91 -9.77
N VAL A 489 -16.57 -20.77 -9.50
CA VAL A 489 -17.43 -20.63 -8.32
C VAL A 489 -18.70 -21.45 -8.45
N THR A 490 -19.29 -21.50 -9.65
CA THR A 490 -20.50 -22.31 -9.87
C THR A 490 -20.17 -23.79 -9.71
N ALA A 491 -19.05 -24.29 -10.26
CA ALA A 491 -18.62 -25.66 -10.10
C ALA A 491 -18.31 -26.02 -8.64
N TYR A 492 -17.61 -25.13 -7.92
CA TYR A 492 -17.34 -25.33 -6.49
C TYR A 492 -18.63 -25.34 -5.65
N ALA A 493 -19.54 -24.41 -5.89
CA ALA A 493 -20.83 -24.39 -5.20
C ALA A 493 -21.69 -25.61 -5.56
N GLN A 494 -21.62 -26.10 -6.79
CA GLN A 494 -22.30 -27.31 -7.20
C GLN A 494 -21.72 -28.53 -6.50
N LYS A 495 -20.41 -28.61 -6.37
CA LYS A 495 -19.73 -29.64 -5.57
C LYS A 495 -20.16 -29.59 -4.10
N LEU A 496 -20.18 -28.39 -3.51
CA LEU A 496 -20.66 -28.23 -2.12
C LEU A 496 -22.11 -28.69 -1.95
N ARG A 497 -23.00 -28.37 -2.89
CA ARG A 497 -24.42 -28.79 -2.85
C ARG A 497 -24.61 -30.30 -3.02
N GLN A 498 -23.84 -30.92 -3.90
CA GLN A 498 -24.06 -32.33 -4.26
C GLN A 498 -23.29 -33.29 -3.37
N GLU A 499 -22.06 -32.95 -3.01
CA GLU A 499 -21.15 -33.87 -2.32
C GLU A 499 -20.97 -33.54 -0.84
N VAL A 500 -21.05 -32.27 -0.46
CA VAL A 500 -20.70 -31.83 0.90
C VAL A 500 -21.93 -31.50 1.75
N PHE A 501 -22.83 -30.68 1.24
CA PHE A 501 -23.99 -30.15 1.95
C PHE A 501 -25.30 -30.33 1.18
N PRO A 502 -25.72 -31.58 0.86
CA PRO A 502 -26.95 -31.83 0.11
C PRO A 502 -28.23 -31.42 0.92
N ASP A 503 -28.08 -31.24 2.19
CA ASP A 503 -29.11 -30.92 3.19
C ASP A 503 -29.22 -29.41 3.48
N LEU A 504 -28.28 -28.60 3.01
CA LEU A 504 -28.23 -27.16 3.29
C LEU A 504 -28.57 -26.31 2.06
N ARG A 505 -29.16 -25.13 2.30
CA ARG A 505 -29.51 -24.16 1.26
C ARG A 505 -28.30 -23.28 0.97
N ILE A 506 -27.67 -23.49 -0.19
CA ILE A 506 -26.49 -22.73 -0.60
C ILE A 506 -26.86 -21.73 -1.66
N ALA A 507 -26.62 -20.44 -1.40
CA ALA A 507 -26.68 -19.37 -2.39
C ALA A 507 -25.30 -19.05 -2.94
N VAL A 508 -25.22 -18.44 -4.13
CA VAL A 508 -23.94 -18.09 -4.79
C VAL A 508 -24.01 -16.68 -5.33
N VAL A 509 -22.94 -15.92 -5.07
CA VAL A 509 -22.71 -14.57 -5.59
C VAL A 509 -21.33 -14.47 -6.25
N HIS A 510 -21.24 -13.86 -7.43
CA HIS A 510 -19.98 -13.65 -8.14
C HIS A 510 -19.96 -12.32 -8.94
N GLY A 511 -18.76 -11.86 -9.33
CA GLY A 511 -18.53 -10.56 -9.96
C GLY A 511 -19.35 -10.29 -11.22
N LYS A 512 -19.55 -11.31 -12.05
CA LYS A 512 -20.26 -11.21 -13.35
C LYS A 512 -21.80 -11.20 -13.26
N MET A 513 -22.39 -11.37 -12.07
CA MET A 513 -23.84 -11.25 -11.90
C MET A 513 -24.31 -9.81 -12.09
N LYS A 514 -25.50 -9.65 -12.68
CA LYS A 514 -26.13 -8.34 -12.77
C LYS A 514 -26.45 -7.76 -11.39
N PRO A 515 -26.38 -6.44 -11.18
CA PRO A 515 -26.63 -5.83 -9.87
C PRO A 515 -27.94 -6.31 -9.20
N LYS A 516 -29.03 -6.35 -9.93
CA LYS A 516 -30.33 -6.84 -9.42
C LYS A 516 -30.34 -8.30 -8.99
N GLU A 517 -29.56 -9.15 -9.66
CA GLU A 517 -29.43 -10.57 -9.29
C GLU A 517 -28.62 -10.72 -8.02
N LYS A 518 -27.52 -9.95 -7.88
CA LYS A 518 -26.74 -9.90 -6.64
C LYS A 518 -27.59 -9.45 -5.46
N GLU A 519 -28.35 -8.37 -5.64
CA GLU A 519 -29.25 -7.83 -4.63
C GLU A 519 -30.26 -8.87 -4.18
N LYS A 520 -30.90 -9.58 -5.12
CA LYS A 520 -31.86 -10.63 -4.80
C LYS A 520 -31.25 -11.75 -3.95
N VAL A 521 -30.04 -12.22 -4.32
CA VAL A 521 -29.34 -13.27 -3.58
C VAL A 521 -28.93 -12.78 -2.19
N MET A 522 -28.42 -11.56 -2.08
CA MET A 522 -28.03 -10.98 -0.80
C MET A 522 -29.22 -10.76 0.13
N SER A 523 -30.35 -10.28 -0.40
CA SER A 523 -31.59 -10.10 0.38
C SER A 523 -32.13 -11.44 0.87
N ALA A 524 -32.13 -12.48 0.03
CA ALA A 524 -32.53 -13.83 0.42
C ALA A 524 -31.61 -14.40 1.53
N PHE A 525 -30.30 -14.18 1.42
CA PHE A 525 -29.36 -14.60 2.46
C PHE A 525 -29.57 -13.82 3.76
N SER A 526 -29.76 -12.52 3.70
CA SER A 526 -30.04 -11.67 4.88
C SER A 526 -31.37 -12.08 5.56
N ALA A 527 -32.38 -12.47 4.77
CA ALA A 527 -33.66 -12.97 5.28
C ALA A 527 -33.60 -14.42 5.87
N GLY A 528 -32.42 -15.07 5.82
CA GLY A 528 -32.25 -16.44 6.31
C GLY A 528 -32.81 -17.53 5.37
N GLU A 529 -33.10 -17.20 4.11
CA GLU A 529 -33.56 -18.16 3.11
C GLU A 529 -32.44 -19.07 2.59
N ALA A 530 -31.17 -18.70 2.83
CA ALA A 530 -30.00 -19.50 2.55
C ALA A 530 -29.14 -19.64 3.81
N ASP A 531 -28.56 -20.81 4.00
CA ASP A 531 -27.75 -21.17 5.16
C ASP A 531 -26.27 -20.83 4.93
N ILE A 532 -25.80 -21.02 3.69
CA ILE A 532 -24.43 -20.75 3.27
C ILE A 532 -24.44 -19.85 2.02
N LEU A 533 -23.60 -18.81 2.03
CA LEU A 533 -23.34 -17.98 0.86
C LEU A 533 -21.93 -18.25 0.33
N GLY A 534 -21.86 -18.89 -0.85
CA GLY A 534 -20.63 -19.05 -1.60
C GLY A 534 -20.33 -17.79 -2.43
N SER A 535 -19.10 -17.29 -2.36
CA SER A 535 -18.75 -16.09 -3.13
C SER A 535 -17.33 -16.14 -3.68
N THR A 536 -17.08 -15.38 -4.75
CA THR A 536 -15.71 -14.94 -5.12
C THR A 536 -15.30 -13.78 -4.22
N THR A 537 -14.12 -13.18 -4.51
CA THR A 537 -13.58 -11.96 -3.86
C THR A 537 -14.56 -10.76 -3.83
N VAL A 538 -15.70 -10.87 -4.47
CA VAL A 538 -16.71 -9.82 -4.65
C VAL A 538 -17.84 -9.89 -3.61
N ILE A 539 -17.63 -10.51 -2.45
CA ILE A 539 -18.51 -10.16 -1.33
C ILE A 539 -18.30 -8.67 -1.12
N GLU A 540 -19.31 -7.89 -1.45
CA GLU A 540 -19.34 -6.48 -1.13
C GLU A 540 -19.23 -6.37 0.39
N VAL A 541 -18.01 -6.15 0.86
CA VAL A 541 -17.70 -5.95 2.26
C VAL A 541 -18.55 -4.77 2.72
N GLY A 542 -19.54 -5.04 3.55
CA GLY A 542 -20.43 -3.98 4.01
C GLY A 542 -21.88 -4.42 4.23
N VAL A 543 -22.33 -5.47 3.54
CA VAL A 543 -23.69 -5.99 3.79
C VAL A 543 -23.75 -6.60 5.18
N ASP A 544 -24.60 -6.04 6.01
CA ASP A 544 -24.76 -6.48 7.39
C ASP A 544 -25.70 -7.68 7.47
N VAL A 545 -25.15 -8.85 7.85
CA VAL A 545 -25.93 -10.05 8.14
C VAL A 545 -25.56 -10.50 9.56
N PRO A 546 -26.27 -10.00 10.59
CA PRO A 546 -25.92 -10.24 11.99
C PRO A 546 -25.87 -11.72 12.37
N ASN A 547 -26.64 -12.57 11.67
CA ASN A 547 -26.69 -14.01 11.91
C ASN A 547 -25.55 -14.82 11.26
N ALA A 548 -24.75 -14.19 10.38
CA ALA A 548 -23.59 -14.84 9.78
C ALA A 548 -22.43 -14.90 10.79
N ALA A 549 -22.18 -16.09 11.33
CA ALA A 549 -21.20 -16.29 12.39
C ALA A 549 -19.90 -16.94 11.92
N VAL A 550 -19.86 -17.53 10.72
CA VAL A 550 -18.65 -18.22 10.21
C VAL A 550 -18.25 -17.70 8.84
N MET A 551 -16.98 -17.37 8.70
CA MET A 551 -16.31 -17.04 7.44
C MET A 551 -15.26 -18.09 7.14
N VAL A 552 -15.37 -18.78 6.01
CA VAL A 552 -14.35 -19.70 5.51
C VAL A 552 -13.71 -19.08 4.28
N VAL A 553 -12.39 -18.98 4.24
CA VAL A 553 -11.64 -18.45 3.10
C VAL A 553 -10.75 -19.55 2.55
N GLU A 554 -11.04 -19.99 1.34
CA GLU A 554 -10.25 -20.97 0.59
C GLU A 554 -9.03 -20.30 -0.05
N ASN A 555 -7.88 -21.01 -0.10
CA ASN A 555 -6.61 -20.52 -0.64
C ASN A 555 -6.28 -19.12 -0.10
N ALA A 556 -6.31 -18.96 1.21
CA ALA A 556 -6.16 -17.68 1.91
C ALA A 556 -4.83 -16.96 1.58
N GLU A 557 -3.81 -17.69 1.11
CA GLU A 557 -2.54 -17.12 0.65
C GLU A 557 -2.66 -16.17 -0.54
N ARG A 558 -3.73 -16.26 -1.31
CA ARG A 558 -3.98 -15.39 -2.47
C ARG A 558 -4.55 -14.02 -2.11
N PHE A 559 -4.98 -13.84 -0.87
CA PHE A 559 -5.55 -12.58 -0.36
C PHE A 559 -4.52 -11.74 0.38
N GLY A 560 -4.64 -10.42 0.31
CA GLY A 560 -3.91 -9.50 1.19
C GLY A 560 -4.39 -9.59 2.64
N LEU A 561 -3.52 -9.28 3.61
CA LEU A 561 -3.90 -9.30 5.02
C LEU A 561 -5.05 -8.32 5.31
N SER A 562 -5.02 -7.13 4.71
CA SER A 562 -6.11 -6.15 4.83
C SER A 562 -7.44 -6.68 4.28
N GLN A 563 -7.40 -7.43 3.16
CA GLN A 563 -8.60 -8.07 2.59
C GLN A 563 -9.12 -9.18 3.51
N LEU A 564 -8.23 -10.03 4.05
CA LEU A 564 -8.60 -11.08 5.00
C LEU A 564 -9.21 -10.48 6.27
N HIS A 565 -8.66 -9.37 6.77
CA HIS A 565 -9.21 -8.66 7.92
C HIS A 565 -10.61 -8.09 7.63
N GLN A 566 -10.83 -7.52 6.45
CA GLN A 566 -12.15 -7.05 6.03
C GLN A 566 -13.16 -8.20 5.93
N LEU A 567 -12.78 -9.32 5.31
CA LEU A 567 -13.61 -10.52 5.23
C LEU A 567 -13.96 -11.05 6.63
N GLY A 568 -12.96 -11.21 7.50
CA GLY A 568 -13.17 -11.60 8.89
C GLY A 568 -14.08 -10.63 9.66
N GLY A 569 -13.95 -9.33 9.42
CA GLY A 569 -14.82 -8.30 9.99
C GLY A 569 -16.25 -8.28 9.44
N GLY A 570 -16.50 -8.97 8.32
CA GLY A 570 -17.83 -9.18 7.73
C GLY A 570 -18.73 -10.09 8.56
N VAL A 571 -18.14 -10.94 9.41
CA VAL A 571 -18.84 -11.71 10.45
C VAL A 571 -18.64 -11.06 11.83
N GLY A 572 -19.34 -11.51 12.85
CA GLY A 572 -19.17 -10.97 14.21
C GLY A 572 -19.93 -9.67 14.45
N ARG A 573 -20.96 -9.39 13.66
CA ARG A 573 -21.82 -8.22 13.86
C ARG A 573 -23.01 -8.50 14.80
N GLY A 574 -23.28 -9.79 15.09
CA GLY A 574 -24.28 -10.24 16.06
C GLY A 574 -23.72 -10.42 17.46
N SER A 575 -24.57 -10.86 18.40
CA SER A 575 -24.21 -11.16 19.79
C SER A 575 -23.48 -12.50 19.97
N HIS A 576 -23.36 -13.29 18.91
CA HIS A 576 -22.79 -14.64 18.94
C HIS A 576 -21.28 -14.63 18.67
N GLN A 577 -20.58 -15.67 19.18
CA GLN A 577 -19.19 -15.89 18.84
C GLN A 577 -19.07 -16.15 17.35
N SER A 578 -18.12 -15.50 16.71
CA SER A 578 -17.88 -15.61 15.27
C SER A 578 -16.47 -16.11 14.97
N TYR A 579 -16.34 -16.78 13.85
CA TYR A 579 -15.13 -17.51 13.46
C TYR A 579 -14.73 -17.17 12.05
N CYS A 580 -13.42 -16.98 11.84
CA CYS A 580 -12.81 -16.83 10.53
C CYS A 580 -11.80 -17.95 10.31
N ILE A 581 -12.03 -18.81 9.31
CA ILE A 581 -11.19 -19.97 9.03
C ILE A 581 -10.47 -19.77 7.71
N LEU A 582 -9.16 -19.61 7.79
CA LEU A 582 -8.28 -19.40 6.65
C LEU A 582 -7.65 -20.73 6.23
N ILE A 583 -7.98 -21.23 5.04
CA ILE A 583 -7.46 -22.50 4.53
C ILE A 583 -6.32 -22.18 3.55
N SER A 584 -5.14 -22.77 3.80
CA SER A 584 -3.98 -22.66 2.90
C SER A 584 -3.14 -23.94 2.94
N ASP A 585 -2.84 -24.46 1.76
CA ASP A 585 -1.93 -25.61 1.58
C ASP A 585 -0.50 -25.17 1.20
N ASN A 586 -0.26 -23.85 1.10
CA ASN A 586 1.05 -23.32 0.79
C ASN A 586 2.04 -23.49 1.94
N LYS A 587 3.17 -24.17 1.67
CA LYS A 587 4.20 -24.49 2.67
C LYS A 587 5.28 -23.41 2.81
N ASN A 588 5.22 -22.33 2.00
CA ASN A 588 6.19 -21.23 2.08
C ASN A 588 6.14 -20.58 3.47
N GLU A 589 7.29 -20.40 4.09
CA GLU A 589 7.42 -19.82 5.43
C GLU A 589 6.88 -18.39 5.51
N GLU A 590 7.12 -17.59 4.48
CA GLU A 590 6.61 -16.22 4.37
C GLU A 590 5.06 -16.19 4.39
N THR A 591 4.43 -17.09 3.64
CA THR A 591 2.97 -17.26 3.64
C THR A 591 2.45 -17.65 5.01
N ARG A 592 3.13 -18.59 5.70
CA ARG A 592 2.76 -19.02 7.04
C ARG A 592 2.88 -17.89 8.06
N GLN A 593 3.97 -17.13 8.01
CA GLN A 593 4.17 -15.97 8.89
C GLN A 593 3.07 -14.92 8.65
N ARG A 594 2.73 -14.65 7.39
CA ARG A 594 1.67 -13.73 7.03
C ARG A 594 0.31 -14.16 7.58
N LEU A 595 -0.10 -15.40 7.36
CA LEU A 595 -1.39 -15.91 7.89
C LEU A 595 -1.40 -15.99 9.42
N LYS A 596 -0.24 -16.22 10.05
CA LYS A 596 -0.09 -16.25 11.51
C LYS A 596 -0.35 -14.88 12.16
N VAL A 597 -0.11 -13.78 11.44
CA VAL A 597 -0.47 -12.43 11.92
C VAL A 597 -1.97 -12.35 12.18
N MET A 598 -2.80 -12.88 11.26
CA MET A 598 -4.26 -12.88 11.37
C MET A 598 -4.79 -13.67 12.57
N THR A 599 -4.05 -14.67 13.02
CA THR A 599 -4.45 -15.49 14.20
C THR A 599 -4.04 -14.88 15.53
N LYS A 600 -3.10 -13.90 15.51
CA LYS A 600 -2.54 -13.29 16.73
C LYS A 600 -3.25 -12.03 17.17
N THR A 601 -3.87 -11.30 16.25
CA THR A 601 -4.47 -10.00 16.54
C THR A 601 -5.71 -9.75 15.69
N ASN A 602 -6.70 -9.10 16.29
CA ASN A 602 -7.87 -8.55 15.61
C ASN A 602 -7.73 -7.04 15.35
N ASP A 603 -6.61 -6.44 15.73
CA ASP A 603 -6.34 -5.02 15.47
C ASP A 603 -5.94 -4.84 14.00
N GLY A 604 -6.86 -4.26 13.23
CA GLY A 604 -6.67 -4.02 11.80
C GLY A 604 -5.50 -3.11 11.49
N PHE A 605 -5.16 -2.15 12.35
CA PHE A 605 -4.00 -1.27 12.14
C PHE A 605 -2.69 -2.03 12.28
N ARG A 606 -2.59 -2.90 13.30
CA ARG A 606 -1.43 -3.80 13.46
C ARG A 606 -1.30 -4.78 12.30
N ILE A 607 -2.41 -5.33 11.83
CA ILE A 607 -2.44 -6.22 10.65
C ILE A 607 -1.94 -5.47 9.41
N ALA A 608 -2.37 -4.23 9.20
CA ALA A 608 -1.94 -3.41 8.08
C ALA A 608 -0.46 -3.00 8.16
N GLU A 609 0.06 -2.70 9.36
CA GLU A 609 1.49 -2.43 9.59
C GLU A 609 2.34 -3.67 9.26
N GLU A 610 1.91 -4.87 9.68
CA GLU A 610 2.59 -6.11 9.35
C GLU A 610 2.50 -6.47 7.85
N ASP A 611 1.35 -6.22 7.21
CA ASP A 611 1.20 -6.41 5.75
C ASP A 611 2.17 -5.52 4.97
N LEU A 612 2.27 -4.25 5.38
CA LEU A 612 3.21 -3.30 4.79
C LEU A 612 4.67 -3.74 5.00
N ARG A 613 5.02 -4.22 6.20
CA ARG A 613 6.36 -4.70 6.53
C ARG A 613 6.75 -5.94 5.71
N LEU A 614 5.81 -6.87 5.49
CA LEU A 614 6.06 -8.14 4.80
C LEU A 614 6.10 -8.00 3.27
N ARG A 615 5.29 -7.12 2.68
CA ARG A 615 5.20 -6.93 1.23
C ARG A 615 6.09 -5.83 0.69
N GLY A 616 6.48 -4.89 1.55
CA GLY A 616 7.09 -3.64 1.14
C GLY A 616 6.11 -2.65 0.49
N PRO A 617 6.49 -1.39 0.32
CA PRO A 617 5.61 -0.32 -0.18
C PRO A 617 5.26 -0.47 -1.66
N GLY A 618 6.07 -1.18 -2.46
CA GLY A 618 5.91 -1.28 -3.91
C GLY A 618 4.57 -1.88 -4.35
N ASP A 619 4.09 -2.89 -3.66
CA ASP A 619 2.80 -3.54 -3.96
C ASP A 619 1.58 -2.77 -3.43
N PHE A 620 1.78 -1.95 -2.40
CA PHE A 620 0.71 -1.13 -1.81
C PHE A 620 0.34 0.05 -2.72
N PHE A 621 1.33 0.64 -3.38
CA PHE A 621 1.11 1.76 -4.29
C PHE A 621 0.60 1.35 -5.67
N GLY A 622 0.51 0.06 -5.99
CA GLY A 622 -0.06 -0.54 -7.21
C GLY A 622 -0.12 0.40 -8.43
N GLN A 623 -0.01 -0.08 -9.64
CA GLN A 623 0.00 0.71 -10.90
C GLN A 623 -1.16 1.71 -11.10
N ARG A 624 -2.07 1.91 -10.12
CA ARG A 624 -3.33 2.65 -10.28
C ARG A 624 -3.48 3.94 -9.48
N GLN A 625 -2.55 4.33 -8.62
CA GLN A 625 -2.62 5.67 -8.00
C GLN A 625 -1.68 6.66 -8.73
N HIS A 626 -2.19 7.20 -9.82
CA HIS A 626 -1.62 8.35 -10.51
C HIS A 626 -1.71 9.56 -9.58
N GLY A 627 -0.56 10.11 -9.16
CA GLY A 627 -0.50 11.39 -8.44
C GLY A 627 0.57 11.53 -7.36
N LEU A 628 1.06 10.44 -6.75
CA LEU A 628 2.10 10.56 -5.73
C LEU A 628 3.51 10.36 -6.33
N PRO A 629 4.51 11.18 -5.92
CA PRO A 629 5.91 10.97 -6.29
C PRO A 629 6.40 9.61 -5.77
N GLY A 630 7.08 8.85 -6.61
CA GLY A 630 7.70 7.59 -6.19
C GLY A 630 8.88 7.86 -5.26
N LEU A 631 8.88 7.25 -4.07
CA LEU A 631 10.04 7.25 -3.18
C LEU A 631 11.13 6.35 -3.77
N ARG A 632 12.38 6.79 -3.71
CA ARG A 632 13.54 6.12 -4.31
C ARG A 632 14.40 5.40 -3.27
N VAL A 633 14.51 5.98 -2.07
CA VAL A 633 15.35 5.50 -0.96
C VAL A 633 14.52 5.18 0.27
N ALA A 634 13.54 6.01 0.59
CA ALA A 634 12.68 5.81 1.75
C ALA A 634 11.74 4.61 1.56
N ASP A 635 11.66 3.79 2.59
CA ASP A 635 10.74 2.67 2.71
C ASP A 635 9.70 2.96 3.79
N ILE A 636 8.47 3.27 3.39
CA ILE A 636 7.41 3.66 4.32
C ILE A 636 7.08 2.53 5.32
N GLY A 637 7.31 1.27 4.93
CA GLY A 637 7.09 0.12 5.80
C GLY A 637 8.10 0.04 6.95
N CYS A 638 9.33 0.45 6.70
CA CYS A 638 10.44 0.39 7.65
C CYS A 638 10.74 1.76 8.31
N ASP A 639 10.57 2.85 7.55
CA ASP A 639 10.98 4.20 7.95
C ASP A 639 9.89 5.01 8.68
N THR A 640 8.92 4.35 9.36
CA THR A 640 7.77 5.01 10.01
C THR A 640 8.17 6.06 11.06
N GLN A 641 9.23 5.81 11.83
CA GLN A 641 9.75 6.78 12.80
C GLN A 641 10.39 7.98 12.10
N LEU A 642 11.16 7.71 11.03
CA LEU A 642 11.80 8.74 10.22
C LEU A 642 10.77 9.64 9.56
N LEU A 643 9.67 9.06 9.06
CA LEU A 643 8.54 9.79 8.49
C LEU A 643 7.90 10.76 9.50
N ARG A 644 7.65 10.30 10.74
CA ARG A 644 7.11 11.18 11.80
C ARG A 644 8.04 12.34 12.10
N GLN A 645 9.35 12.10 12.15
CA GLN A 645 10.36 13.13 12.35
C GLN A 645 10.37 14.14 11.19
N ALA A 646 10.31 13.64 9.96
CA ALA A 646 10.26 14.47 8.76
C ALA A 646 8.99 15.32 8.68
N GLN A 647 7.84 14.77 9.05
CA GLN A 647 6.57 15.50 9.12
C GLN A 647 6.61 16.62 10.16
N ALA A 648 7.06 16.32 11.37
CA ALA A 648 7.19 17.33 12.44
C ALA A 648 8.15 18.46 12.03
N ALA A 649 9.27 18.14 11.38
CA ALA A 649 10.21 19.12 10.87
C ALA A 649 9.59 19.99 9.76
N ALA A 650 8.80 19.39 8.86
CA ALA A 650 8.12 20.10 7.78
C ALA A 650 7.05 21.05 8.32
N GLU A 651 6.25 20.62 9.29
CA GLU A 651 5.25 21.47 9.98
C GLU A 651 5.92 22.63 10.71
N GLN A 652 7.03 22.36 11.40
CA GLN A 652 7.79 23.40 12.10
C GLN A 652 8.39 24.43 11.14
N LEU A 653 8.91 24.01 9.99
CA LEU A 653 9.41 24.92 8.98
C LEU A 653 8.29 25.79 8.40
N LEU A 654 7.17 25.19 8.00
CA LEU A 654 6.04 25.91 7.43
C LEU A 654 5.35 26.86 8.42
N SER A 655 5.37 26.57 9.72
CA SER A 655 4.87 27.50 10.74
C SER A 655 5.69 28.78 10.82
N ARG A 656 7.00 28.74 10.48
CA ARG A 656 7.91 29.89 10.50
C ARG A 656 8.00 30.56 9.13
N ASP A 657 8.00 29.79 8.06
CA ASP A 657 8.10 30.26 6.67
C ASP A 657 7.10 29.53 5.76
N PRO A 658 5.82 29.93 5.74
CA PRO A 658 4.79 29.26 4.94
C PRO A 658 5.07 29.20 3.44
N LYS A 659 5.86 30.15 2.92
CA LYS A 659 6.21 30.25 1.47
C LYS A 659 7.57 29.67 1.14
N LEU A 660 8.31 29.11 2.11
CA LEU A 660 9.69 28.63 1.96
C LEU A 660 10.64 29.71 1.35
N SER A 661 10.38 30.97 1.67
CA SER A 661 11.14 32.12 1.11
C SER A 661 12.59 32.15 1.58
N THR A 662 12.84 31.64 2.80
CA THR A 662 14.19 31.55 3.40
C THR A 662 14.98 30.33 2.92
N CYS A 663 14.33 29.37 2.25
CA CYS A 663 14.90 28.10 1.82
C CYS A 663 14.62 27.85 0.33
N PRO A 664 15.21 28.61 -0.61
CA PRO A 664 14.87 28.52 -2.04
C PRO A 664 15.21 27.16 -2.66
N ALA A 665 16.29 26.50 -2.21
CA ALA A 665 16.65 25.15 -2.65
C ALA A 665 15.58 24.13 -2.28
N THR A 666 15.06 24.20 -1.06
CA THR A 666 13.94 23.36 -0.57
C THR A 666 12.69 23.61 -1.40
N ALA A 667 12.33 24.89 -1.63
CA ALA A 667 11.15 25.28 -2.41
C ALA A 667 11.22 24.73 -3.85
N GLU A 668 12.38 24.84 -4.49
CA GLU A 668 12.60 24.33 -5.85
C GLU A 668 12.47 22.81 -5.93
N GLN A 669 13.03 22.07 -4.97
CA GLN A 669 12.93 20.62 -4.92
C GLN A 669 11.49 20.15 -4.66
N VAL A 670 10.75 20.82 -3.75
CA VAL A 670 9.32 20.55 -3.55
C VAL A 670 8.54 20.77 -4.85
N LYS A 671 8.79 21.86 -5.56
CA LYS A 671 8.15 22.15 -6.83
C LYS A 671 8.47 21.09 -7.88
N ARG A 672 9.73 20.69 -8.04
CA ARG A 672 10.14 19.61 -8.97
C ARG A 672 9.45 18.29 -8.66
N LEU A 673 9.36 17.91 -7.39
CA LEU A 673 8.75 16.66 -6.94
C LEU A 673 7.28 16.53 -7.36
N PHE A 674 6.52 17.65 -7.35
CA PHE A 674 5.09 17.68 -7.64
C PHE A 674 4.76 18.10 -9.09
N THR A 675 5.71 18.67 -9.85
CA THR A 675 5.48 19.12 -11.25
C THR A 675 5.81 18.04 -12.28
N GLN A 676 6.69 17.08 -11.98
CA GLN A 676 7.19 16.08 -12.95
C GLN A 676 6.13 15.08 -13.45
N LYS A 677 4.89 15.08 -12.98
CA LYS A 677 3.83 14.14 -13.39
C LYS A 677 2.52 14.80 -13.83
N GLY A 678 2.59 15.94 -14.55
CA GLY A 678 1.47 16.37 -15.39
C GLY A 678 0.15 16.73 -14.70
N ASP A 679 0.09 16.79 -13.38
CA ASP A 679 -1.02 17.38 -12.66
C ASP A 679 -0.60 18.78 -12.21
N SER A 680 -1.07 19.74 -12.99
CA SER A 680 -0.99 21.15 -12.65
C SER A 680 -1.45 21.38 -11.21
N LEU A 681 -0.56 21.92 -10.41
CA LEU A 681 -0.85 22.68 -9.20
C LEU A 681 -1.60 23.99 -9.56
N ASN A 682 -2.56 23.92 -10.51
CA ASN A 682 -3.44 25.03 -10.89
C ASN A 682 -4.80 24.87 -10.26
#